data_9b5a81e8885501480f1ffe4a61fdcf0b
#
_entry.id   9b5a81e8885501480f1ffe4a61fdcf0b
#
_cell.length_a   1.000
_cell.length_b   1.000
_cell.length_c   1.000
_cell.angle_alpha   90.00
_cell.angle_beta   90.00
_cell.angle_gamma   90.00
#
_symmetry.space_group_name_H-M   'P 1'
#
loop_
_entity.id
_entity.type
_entity.pdbx_description
1 polymer ?
#
loop_
_entity_poly.entity_id
_entity_poly.type
_entity_poly.pdbx_seq_one_letter_code
_entity_poly.pdbx_strand_id
1 'polypeptide(L)'
;MEDTQPDPTLFVAHSLPRDPRLLATVTNAYLGTRVYHDTLHVSGVYNGSGGSTHRAVLPSPLNVRLEAPAATDQLIETFALDTNTGSKAWSGLSPSRGPHSLPGCGFCSFLHTLEGPSFQAYQRIYAHRTLSHVLAFRVCIARVTAGNGPIRVLLWSVFSPESPDLDLHLGPDFQGFRYLYGRTLTPEQPGGPQKEVHMLWTPVPSALTLDEGEETRIWDFLTVVGGSQMEAQACLTEALELQARDSLYATHAQAWAQFWEGCSLDVTGPLALRQALRSSLYYLFSALPHPGTSGPICHGLSPGGLSNGSQGECYWGHVFWDQDLWMFPNILMFHPEAARALLEYRVRTLGGALENARALNYKGAKFAWESADSGLEVCPEDIYGTQEVHINGAVVLAFQLYYHATKDLQLFREAGGWDVVSAVAEFWCSRVEWNASENKFDLRGVMPPDEYHAGVSNSVYTNVLVQNSLHFAAALARDLGEPIPDQWLVVADKIKVPFDPEWNFHPEFDGYELGDEVKQADVVLLGYPVPFPLSPDVRRRNLEIYEAVTSPQGPAMTWSMFAVGWMELKDSSRAQGLLDRNIINATEPFKVWTENADGSGAVNFLTGMGGFLQAVLFGCTGFREPSLISLLSWPDTKVIPIAALKL
;
A
#
# COMPACT_ATOMS: atom_id res chain seq x y z
N MET A 1 -16.38 35.89 12.49
CA MET A 1 -15.58 34.72 12.91
C MET A 1 -15.78 33.72 11.78
N GLU A 2 -14.82 33.61 10.89
CA GLU A 2 -14.82 32.52 9.92
C GLU A 2 -14.66 31.22 10.72
N ASP A 3 -15.64 30.35 10.60
CA ASP A 3 -15.62 28.99 11.12
C ASP A 3 -14.50 28.24 10.40
N THR A 4 -13.28 28.29 10.93
CA THR A 4 -12.15 27.54 10.39
C THR A 4 -12.40 26.07 10.69
N GLN A 5 -13.03 25.37 9.73
CA GLN A 5 -13.14 23.90 9.83
C GLN A 5 -11.74 23.31 10.01
N PRO A 6 -11.58 22.29 10.86
CA PRO A 6 -10.30 21.62 11.07
C PRO A 6 -9.73 21.11 9.73
N ASP A 7 -8.42 21.25 9.56
CA ASP A 7 -7.72 20.82 8.33
C ASP A 7 -7.70 19.29 8.25
N PRO A 8 -8.29 18.66 7.23
CA PRO A 8 -8.31 17.21 7.09
C PRO A 8 -6.95 16.62 6.69
N THR A 9 -5.96 17.45 6.38
CA THR A 9 -4.63 17.01 5.93
C THR A 9 -3.59 16.93 7.05
N LEU A 10 -3.94 17.39 8.25
CA LEU A 10 -3.06 17.45 9.39
C LEU A 10 -3.61 16.61 10.56
N PHE A 11 -2.84 15.63 11.00
CA PHE A 11 -3.20 14.74 12.11
C PHE A 11 -2.33 15.06 13.32
N VAL A 12 -2.92 15.65 14.35
CA VAL A 12 -2.18 16.18 15.51
C VAL A 12 -2.49 15.39 16.78
N ALA A 13 -1.46 15.12 17.57
CA ALA A 13 -1.56 14.47 18.87
C ALA A 13 -0.65 15.14 19.91
N HIS A 14 -1.06 15.11 21.18
CA HIS A 14 -0.24 15.54 22.32
C HIS A 14 0.41 14.37 23.06
N SER A 15 0.20 13.16 22.59
CA SER A 15 0.88 11.95 23.05
C SER A 15 0.92 10.93 21.92
N LEU A 16 1.95 10.10 21.89
CA LEU A 16 2.04 8.99 20.96
C LEU A 16 1.02 7.89 21.32
N PRO A 17 0.54 7.11 20.36
CA PRO A 17 -0.32 5.96 20.61
C PRO A 17 0.39 4.96 21.53
N ARG A 18 -0.38 4.31 22.40
CA ARG A 18 0.16 3.29 23.31
C ARG A 18 0.63 2.05 22.59
N ASP A 19 -0.06 1.70 21.50
CA ASP A 19 0.36 0.64 20.61
C ASP A 19 1.36 1.18 19.57
N PRO A 20 2.64 0.76 19.63
CA PRO A 20 3.66 1.28 18.72
C PRO A 20 3.41 0.90 17.26
N ARG A 21 2.54 -0.08 16.98
CA ARG A 21 2.15 -0.45 15.61
C ARG A 21 1.35 0.66 14.93
N LEU A 22 0.69 1.52 15.70
CA LEU A 22 -0.16 2.63 15.23
C LEU A 22 0.60 3.95 15.09
N LEU A 23 1.92 3.95 15.24
CA LEU A 23 2.76 5.09 14.90
C LEU A 23 2.69 5.38 13.40
N ALA A 24 2.81 6.65 13.04
CA ALA A 24 2.81 7.06 11.64
C ALA A 24 3.92 6.36 10.84
N THR A 25 3.63 5.98 9.61
CA THR A 25 4.63 5.39 8.72
C THR A 25 5.27 6.47 7.85
N VAL A 26 6.57 6.34 7.62
CA VAL A 26 7.33 7.12 6.65
C VAL A 26 7.96 6.15 5.65
N THR A 27 7.46 6.21 4.43
CA THR A 27 7.84 5.29 3.37
C THR A 27 8.01 6.03 2.05
N ASN A 28 8.77 5.41 1.19
CA ASN A 28 8.78 5.66 -0.25
C ASN A 28 8.74 4.31 -0.99
N ALA A 29 8.98 4.25 -2.27
CA ALA A 29 8.93 2.99 -3.02
C ALA A 29 9.99 1.96 -2.63
N TYR A 30 11.04 2.37 -1.94
CA TYR A 30 12.23 1.56 -1.67
C TYR A 30 12.47 1.31 -0.18
N LEU A 31 12.30 2.33 0.65
CA LEU A 31 12.53 2.28 2.10
C LEU A 31 11.24 2.55 2.87
N GLY A 32 11.10 1.90 4.01
CA GLY A 32 9.99 2.16 4.92
C GLY A 32 10.29 1.84 6.37
N THR A 33 9.68 2.62 7.26
CA THR A 33 9.72 2.42 8.72
C THR A 33 8.50 3.08 9.37
N ARG A 34 8.21 2.70 10.59
CA ARG A 34 7.37 3.50 11.51
C ARG A 34 8.24 4.52 12.23
N VAL A 35 7.68 5.68 12.47
CA VAL A 35 8.38 6.71 13.26
C VAL A 35 8.79 6.15 14.62
N TYR A 36 10.02 6.41 15.05
CA TYR A 36 10.60 5.91 16.31
C TYR A 36 10.67 4.39 16.45
N HIS A 37 10.61 3.66 15.34
CA HIS A 37 10.82 2.21 15.35
C HIS A 37 12.31 1.88 15.22
N ASP A 38 12.73 0.78 15.84
CA ASP A 38 14.13 0.32 15.81
C ASP A 38 14.51 -0.42 14.53
N THR A 39 13.53 -0.65 13.65
CA THR A 39 13.72 -1.36 12.39
C THR A 39 13.27 -0.54 11.19
N LEU A 40 13.90 -0.80 10.06
CA LEU A 40 13.48 -0.36 8.74
C LEU A 40 13.49 -1.53 7.75
N HIS A 41 12.76 -1.38 6.67
CA HIS A 41 12.65 -2.38 5.62
C HIS A 41 13.05 -1.82 4.26
N VAL A 42 13.58 -2.71 3.42
CA VAL A 42 13.97 -2.41 2.03
C VAL A 42 13.12 -3.26 1.09
N SER A 43 12.60 -2.64 0.04
CA SER A 43 11.83 -3.34 -0.99
C SER A 43 12.68 -4.41 -1.67
N GLY A 44 12.15 -5.63 -1.80
CA GLY A 44 12.83 -6.75 -2.45
C GLY A 44 13.91 -7.44 -1.61
N VAL A 45 14.10 -7.07 -0.35
CA VAL A 45 15.06 -7.73 0.55
C VAL A 45 14.31 -8.67 1.49
N TYR A 46 14.38 -9.96 1.19
CA TYR A 46 13.74 -11.04 1.96
C TYR A 46 14.78 -12.00 2.52
N ASN A 47 14.53 -12.52 3.71
CA ASN A 47 15.30 -13.57 4.38
C ASN A 47 14.42 -14.79 4.59
N GLY A 48 15.01 -16.00 4.57
CA GLY A 48 14.28 -17.25 4.68
C GLY A 48 13.98 -17.89 3.33
N SER A 49 13.50 -19.14 3.32
CA SER A 49 13.13 -19.88 2.11
C SER A 49 11.82 -20.63 2.29
N GLY A 50 11.03 -20.79 1.22
CA GLY A 50 9.69 -21.35 1.28
C GLY A 50 8.83 -20.65 2.33
N GLY A 51 8.02 -21.38 3.09
CA GLY A 51 7.14 -20.84 4.14
C GLY A 51 7.84 -20.17 5.33
N SER A 52 9.17 -19.99 5.32
CA SER A 52 9.88 -19.17 6.30
C SER A 52 10.36 -17.83 5.76
N THR A 53 10.11 -17.56 4.46
CA THR A 53 10.47 -16.30 3.81
C THR A 53 9.74 -15.13 4.46
N HIS A 54 10.44 -14.05 4.75
CA HIS A 54 9.87 -12.82 5.30
C HIS A 54 10.74 -11.62 4.92
N ARG A 55 10.17 -10.42 4.98
CA ARG A 55 10.94 -9.21 4.70
C ARG A 55 12.01 -9.03 5.76
N ALA A 56 13.27 -8.89 5.33
CA ALA A 56 14.41 -8.76 6.23
C ALA A 56 14.35 -7.45 7.03
N VAL A 57 14.70 -7.53 8.30
CA VAL A 57 14.73 -6.41 9.23
C VAL A 57 16.13 -5.77 9.22
N LEU A 58 16.20 -4.48 8.95
CA LEU A 58 17.41 -3.69 9.11
C LEU A 58 17.30 -2.83 10.37
N PRO A 59 18.42 -2.59 11.09
CA PRO A 59 18.41 -1.66 12.21
C PRO A 59 18.19 -0.22 11.73
N SER A 60 17.35 0.54 12.44
CA SER A 60 16.97 1.92 12.06
C SER A 60 17.75 2.98 12.84
N PRO A 61 18.67 3.73 12.18
CA PRO A 61 19.29 4.90 12.80
C PRO A 61 18.32 6.08 13.00
N LEU A 62 17.09 5.97 12.50
CA LEU A 62 16.02 6.98 12.64
C LEU A 62 15.23 6.85 13.95
N ASN A 63 15.50 5.84 14.77
CA ASN A 63 14.92 5.71 16.09
C ASN A 63 15.57 6.74 17.03
N VAL A 64 15.30 8.01 16.75
CA VAL A 64 15.81 9.18 17.50
C VAL A 64 14.64 10.08 17.83
N ARG A 65 14.49 10.41 19.11
CA ARG A 65 13.41 11.29 19.61
C ARG A 65 14.01 12.47 20.37
N LEU A 66 13.40 13.64 20.18
CA LEU A 66 13.68 14.78 21.07
C LEU A 66 13.20 14.48 22.49
N GLU A 67 14.01 14.77 23.47
CA GLU A 67 13.63 14.70 24.87
C GLU A 67 13.57 16.08 25.50
N ALA A 68 12.46 16.32 26.22
CA ALA A 68 12.31 17.51 27.03
C ALA A 68 13.36 17.52 28.16
N PRO A 69 14.09 18.64 28.40
CA PRO A 69 14.96 18.75 29.54
C PRO A 69 14.16 18.58 30.85
N ALA A 70 14.67 17.76 31.79
CA ALA A 70 13.98 17.33 33.02
C ALA A 70 13.54 18.45 33.97
N ALA A 71 13.84 19.71 33.68
CA ALA A 71 13.60 20.86 34.55
C ALA A 71 12.59 21.89 34.00
N THR A 72 11.83 21.57 32.96
CA THR A 72 10.92 22.54 32.32
C THR A 72 9.46 22.13 32.49
N ASP A 73 8.84 22.61 33.55
CA ASP A 73 7.42 22.40 33.90
C ASP A 73 6.40 23.04 32.92
N GLN A 74 6.83 23.59 31.78
CA GLN A 74 5.98 24.33 30.84
C GLN A 74 6.25 24.00 29.36
N LEU A 75 6.78 22.82 29.07
CA LEU A 75 6.95 22.38 27.68
C LEU A 75 5.66 21.78 27.14
N ILE A 76 5.24 22.27 25.97
CA ILE A 76 4.15 21.67 25.19
C ILE A 76 4.81 20.76 24.15
N GLU A 77 4.51 19.46 24.24
CA GLU A 77 4.94 18.46 23.29
C GLU A 77 3.81 18.15 22.31
N THR A 78 4.11 18.16 21.02
CA THR A 78 3.11 17.90 19.97
C THR A 78 3.72 17.02 18.89
N PHE A 79 2.90 16.07 18.41
CA PHE A 79 3.22 15.17 17.30
C PHE A 79 2.24 15.42 16.18
N ALA A 80 2.71 15.48 14.95
CA ALA A 80 1.84 15.68 13.81
C ALA A 80 2.30 14.86 12.61
N LEU A 81 1.36 14.27 11.89
CA LEU A 81 1.57 13.80 10.54
C LEU A 81 0.94 14.83 9.58
N ASP A 82 1.79 15.48 8.80
CA ASP A 82 1.37 16.45 7.81
C ASP A 82 1.35 15.81 6.43
N THR A 83 0.16 15.77 5.84
CA THR A 83 -0.06 15.23 4.49
C THR A 83 -0.46 16.33 3.49
N ASN A 84 -0.16 17.59 3.79
CA ASN A 84 -0.64 18.77 3.07
C ASN A 84 -0.16 18.84 1.61
N THR A 85 -0.91 19.59 0.80
CA THR A 85 -0.66 19.85 -0.64
C THR A 85 0.14 21.14 -0.91
N GLY A 86 0.56 21.87 0.12
CA GLY A 86 1.39 23.05 -0.05
C GLY A 86 0.71 24.39 -0.28
N SER A 87 -0.59 24.44 -0.36
CA SER A 87 -1.28 25.72 -0.68
C SER A 87 -1.62 26.60 0.52
N LYS A 88 -1.47 26.12 1.75
CA LYS A 88 -1.76 26.91 2.97
C LYS A 88 -0.64 26.78 3.99
N ALA A 89 -0.03 27.91 4.32
CA ALA A 89 0.85 28.01 5.46
C ALA A 89 0.09 27.56 6.72
N TRP A 90 0.77 26.77 7.56
CA TRP A 90 0.27 26.29 8.84
C TRP A 90 -0.01 27.51 9.79
N SER A 91 -1.22 28.01 9.71
CA SER A 91 -1.67 29.18 10.49
C SER A 91 -2.39 28.81 11.78
N GLY A 92 -2.53 27.51 12.07
CA GLY A 92 -3.34 27.02 13.20
C GLY A 92 -2.62 26.89 14.53
N LEU A 93 -1.27 26.85 14.56
CA LEU A 93 -0.46 27.09 15.74
C LEU A 93 0.15 28.49 15.56
N SER A 94 -0.67 29.52 15.76
CA SER A 94 -0.21 30.90 15.71
C SER A 94 0.74 31.13 16.87
N PRO A 95 2.03 31.39 16.62
CA PRO A 95 2.81 32.08 17.62
C PRO A 95 2.27 33.50 17.69
N SER A 96 1.57 33.81 18.73
CA SER A 96 1.30 35.18 19.07
C SER A 96 2.64 35.89 19.22
N ARG A 97 2.99 36.68 18.19
CA ARG A 97 4.08 37.66 18.12
C ARG A 97 5.49 37.16 17.79
N GLY A 98 5.94 37.51 16.60
CA GLY A 98 7.36 37.63 16.25
C GLY A 98 7.64 37.39 14.79
N PRO A 99 8.66 38.02 14.18
CA PRO A 99 8.98 37.94 12.76
C PRO A 99 9.65 36.59 12.32
N HIS A 100 9.59 35.56 13.13
CA HIS A 100 10.14 34.24 12.84
C HIS A 100 9.00 33.21 12.68
N SER A 101 8.24 33.31 11.62
CA SER A 101 7.50 32.16 11.11
C SER A 101 8.51 31.05 10.83
N LEU A 102 8.36 29.89 11.48
CA LEU A 102 9.15 28.69 11.15
C LEU A 102 9.15 28.51 9.63
N PRO A 103 10.30 28.46 8.95
CA PRO A 103 10.33 28.43 7.50
C PRO A 103 9.72 27.14 6.99
N GLY A 104 8.62 27.26 6.25
CA GLY A 104 8.08 26.24 5.40
C GLY A 104 7.27 25.17 6.12
N CYS A 105 5.96 25.30 6.01
CA CYS A 105 5.00 24.27 6.37
C CYS A 105 5.33 22.94 5.71
N GLY A 106 5.13 21.87 6.47
CA GLY A 106 5.52 20.54 6.13
C GLY A 106 4.71 19.95 4.97
N PHE A 107 5.37 19.14 4.16
CA PHE A 107 4.75 18.30 3.14
C PHE A 107 5.10 16.85 3.44
N CYS A 108 4.06 16.01 3.63
CA CYS A 108 4.20 14.57 3.73
C CYS A 108 5.37 14.13 4.63
N SER A 109 5.35 14.62 5.87
CA SER A 109 6.37 14.37 6.87
C SER A 109 5.76 14.24 8.27
N PHE A 110 6.44 13.50 9.13
CA PHE A 110 6.12 13.47 10.55
C PHE A 110 6.86 14.59 11.28
N LEU A 111 6.17 15.26 12.20
CA LEU A 111 6.68 16.38 12.95
C LEU A 111 6.53 16.11 14.45
N HIS A 112 7.60 16.32 15.20
CA HIS A 112 7.61 16.37 16.66
C HIS A 112 8.09 17.74 17.10
N THR A 113 7.31 18.43 17.92
CA THR A 113 7.64 19.77 18.41
C THR A 113 7.69 19.80 19.92
N LEU A 114 8.65 20.56 20.45
CA LEU A 114 8.77 20.94 21.84
C LEU A 114 8.71 22.47 21.92
N GLU A 115 7.70 23.01 22.55
CA GLU A 115 7.50 24.46 22.69
C GLU A 115 7.59 24.87 24.16
N GLY A 116 8.55 25.75 24.48
CA GLY A 116 8.77 26.27 25.78
C GLY A 116 8.87 27.80 25.80
N PRO A 117 8.92 28.40 26.98
CA PRO A 117 9.01 29.87 27.12
C PRO A 117 10.32 30.45 26.57
N SER A 118 11.40 29.68 26.52
CA SER A 118 12.72 30.14 26.09
C SER A 118 13.15 29.66 24.73
N PHE A 119 12.58 28.53 24.25
CA PHE A 119 12.94 27.94 22.96
C PHE A 119 11.79 27.14 22.36
N GLN A 120 11.89 26.93 21.05
CA GLN A 120 11.14 25.94 20.29
C GLN A 120 12.13 24.98 19.64
N ALA A 121 11.81 23.68 19.66
CA ALA A 121 12.55 22.69 18.91
C ALA A 121 11.56 21.83 18.11
N TYR A 122 11.90 21.52 16.87
CA TYR A 122 11.13 20.56 16.10
C TYR A 122 12.05 19.54 15.44
N GLN A 123 11.56 18.32 15.35
CA GLN A 123 12.14 17.24 14.57
C GLN A 123 11.18 16.89 13.45
N ARG A 124 11.67 16.89 12.22
CA ARG A 124 10.92 16.46 11.03
C ARG A 124 11.52 15.17 10.49
N ILE A 125 10.69 14.13 10.31
CA ILE A 125 11.10 12.82 9.83
C ILE A 125 10.39 12.53 8.51
N TYR A 126 11.13 12.10 7.47
CA TYR A 126 10.58 11.81 6.15
C TYR A 126 11.40 10.79 5.37
N ALA A 127 10.73 10.00 4.53
CA ALA A 127 11.34 9.22 3.45
C ALA A 127 11.38 10.10 2.20
N HIS A 128 12.57 10.35 1.65
CA HIS A 128 12.71 11.31 0.56
C HIS A 128 11.99 10.82 -0.70
N ARG A 129 11.14 11.68 -1.31
CA ARG A 129 10.21 11.27 -2.35
C ARG A 129 10.90 10.92 -3.68
N THR A 130 11.96 11.63 -4.03
CA THR A 130 12.72 11.43 -5.28
C THR A 130 14.04 10.71 -5.09
N LEU A 131 14.68 10.86 -3.92
CA LEU A 131 15.84 10.06 -3.54
C LEU A 131 15.39 8.84 -2.75
N SER A 132 14.94 7.81 -3.44
CA SER A 132 14.29 6.64 -2.82
C SER A 132 15.18 5.89 -1.83
N HIS A 133 16.49 5.99 -1.95
CA HIS A 133 17.48 5.39 -1.03
C HIS A 133 17.65 6.18 0.29
N VAL A 134 16.98 7.32 0.48
CA VAL A 134 17.24 8.27 1.57
C VAL A 134 16.05 8.35 2.52
N LEU A 135 16.32 8.07 3.78
CA LEU A 135 15.51 8.46 4.93
C LEU A 135 16.23 9.58 5.67
N ALA A 136 15.49 10.57 6.15
CA ALA A 136 16.09 11.72 6.80
C ALA A 136 15.27 12.20 8.00
N PHE A 137 15.96 12.77 8.97
CA PHE A 137 15.32 13.68 9.91
C PHE A 137 16.13 14.97 10.06
N ARG A 138 15.39 16.06 10.25
CA ARG A 138 15.92 17.40 10.48
C ARG A 138 15.51 17.87 11.85
N VAL A 139 16.44 18.40 12.64
CA VAL A 139 16.15 19.06 13.91
C VAL A 139 16.45 20.56 13.77
N CYS A 140 15.52 21.40 14.22
CA CYS A 140 15.74 22.84 14.34
C CYS A 140 15.48 23.26 15.79
N ILE A 141 16.36 24.05 16.34
CA ILE A 141 16.19 24.69 17.64
C ILE A 141 16.21 26.21 17.41
N ALA A 142 15.18 26.89 17.90
CA ALA A 142 15.05 28.34 17.79
C ALA A 142 14.82 28.96 19.18
N ARG A 143 15.46 30.08 19.44
CA ARG A 143 15.31 30.87 20.65
C ARG A 143 14.04 31.72 20.57
N VAL A 144 13.19 31.67 21.60
CA VAL A 144 11.92 32.45 21.66
C VAL A 144 12.10 33.75 22.41
N THR A 145 12.89 33.75 23.48
CA THR A 145 13.16 34.94 24.30
C THR A 145 14.64 35.30 24.29
N ALA A 146 14.96 36.59 24.27
CA ALA A 146 16.33 37.02 24.39
C ALA A 146 16.90 36.53 25.75
N GLY A 147 17.87 35.64 25.68
CA GLY A 147 18.53 35.04 26.84
C GLY A 147 19.99 34.76 26.53
N ASN A 148 20.84 34.86 27.57
CA ASN A 148 22.29 34.82 27.45
C ASN A 148 22.88 33.43 27.79
N GLY A 149 22.20 32.35 27.48
CA GLY A 149 22.75 31.02 27.75
C GLY A 149 22.51 30.04 26.62
N PRO A 150 23.28 28.96 26.54
CA PRO A 150 23.07 27.91 25.53
C PRO A 150 21.77 27.15 25.80
N ILE A 151 21.09 26.74 24.73
CA ILE A 151 19.89 25.90 24.82
C ILE A 151 20.30 24.49 24.38
N ARG A 152 20.08 23.53 25.30
CA ARG A 152 20.45 22.13 25.05
C ARG A 152 19.19 21.28 24.99
N VAL A 153 18.99 20.58 23.89
CA VAL A 153 17.92 19.60 23.68
C VAL A 153 18.54 18.20 23.60
N LEU A 154 18.03 17.28 24.38
CA LEU A 154 18.52 15.91 24.40
C LEU A 154 17.93 15.12 23.22
N LEU A 155 18.72 14.18 22.72
CA LEU A 155 18.30 13.19 21.74
C LEU A 155 18.36 11.81 22.37
N TRP A 156 17.18 11.20 22.53
CA TRP A 156 17.11 9.81 22.91
C TRP A 156 17.23 8.94 21.65
N SER A 157 18.20 8.05 21.63
CA SER A 157 18.44 7.14 20.52
C SER A 157 18.75 5.75 21.05
N VAL A 158 18.05 4.76 20.51
CA VAL A 158 18.39 3.34 20.70
C VAL A 158 18.73 2.77 19.35
N PHE A 159 20.01 2.54 19.10
CA PHE A 159 20.49 1.93 17.87
C PHE A 159 21.48 0.81 18.18
N SER A 160 21.19 -0.40 17.69
CA SER A 160 22.13 -1.52 17.65
C SER A 160 22.33 -1.93 16.19
N PRO A 161 23.57 -2.09 15.70
CA PRO A 161 23.86 -2.49 14.32
C PRO A 161 23.67 -3.99 14.11
N GLU A 162 22.65 -4.58 14.70
CA GLU A 162 22.34 -6.02 14.66
C GLU A 162 21.01 -6.27 13.95
N SER A 163 20.90 -7.43 13.32
CA SER A 163 19.68 -7.90 12.68
C SER A 163 19.51 -9.40 12.91
N PRO A 164 18.30 -9.89 13.14
CA PRO A 164 18.03 -11.33 13.16
C PRO A 164 18.11 -11.98 11.76
N ASP A 165 18.07 -11.18 10.69
CA ASP A 165 17.89 -11.64 9.31
C ASP A 165 19.12 -11.41 8.43
N LEU A 166 20.07 -10.60 8.89
CA LEU A 166 21.23 -10.18 8.12
C LEU A 166 22.53 -10.42 8.90
N ASP A 167 23.54 -10.92 8.22
CA ASP A 167 24.93 -10.97 8.71
C ASP A 167 25.56 -9.59 8.45
N LEU A 168 25.54 -8.74 9.48
CA LEU A 168 25.91 -7.33 9.39
C LEU A 168 27.31 -7.04 9.96
N HIS A 169 28.07 -6.21 9.28
CA HIS A 169 29.41 -5.81 9.66
C HIS A 169 29.59 -4.29 9.58
N LEU A 170 30.25 -3.70 10.58
CA LEU A 170 30.68 -2.31 10.53
C LEU A 170 31.88 -2.18 9.60
N GLY A 171 31.77 -1.28 8.64
CA GLY A 171 32.86 -0.90 7.74
C GLY A 171 33.54 0.40 8.18
N PRO A 172 34.59 0.85 7.44
CA PRO A 172 35.23 2.13 7.67
C PRO A 172 34.26 3.28 7.39
N ASP A 173 34.29 4.32 8.22
CA ASP A 173 33.50 5.53 8.03
C ASP A 173 33.75 6.14 6.65
N PHE A 174 32.70 6.65 6.00
CA PHE A 174 32.78 7.29 4.69
C PHE A 174 32.31 8.75 4.79
N GLN A 175 33.19 9.70 4.51
CA GLN A 175 32.88 11.14 4.59
C GLN A 175 32.25 11.61 5.92
N GLY A 176 32.60 10.97 7.03
CA GLY A 176 32.03 11.27 8.35
C GLY A 176 30.74 10.52 8.67
N PHE A 177 30.23 9.70 7.75
CA PHE A 177 29.09 8.80 7.95
C PHE A 177 29.58 7.44 8.44
N ARG A 178 28.83 6.85 9.35
CA ARG A 178 29.01 5.46 9.75
C ARG A 178 28.56 4.55 8.62
N TYR A 179 29.23 3.40 8.49
CA TYR A 179 28.94 2.44 7.44
C TYR A 179 28.68 1.05 8.01
N LEU A 180 27.60 0.44 7.54
CA LEU A 180 27.19 -0.93 7.84
C LEU A 180 26.91 -1.65 6.53
N TYR A 181 27.34 -2.90 6.41
CA TYR A 181 27.06 -3.72 5.25
C TYR A 181 26.86 -5.18 5.65
N GLY A 182 26.16 -5.90 4.81
CA GLY A 182 25.95 -7.33 5.03
C GLY A 182 25.02 -7.93 3.99
N ARG A 183 24.53 -9.11 4.29
CA ARG A 183 23.66 -9.88 3.42
C ARG A 183 22.67 -10.69 4.22
N THR A 184 21.56 -11.07 3.61
CA THR A 184 20.56 -11.94 4.24
C THR A 184 21.17 -13.27 4.65
N LEU A 185 20.75 -13.83 5.79
CA LEU A 185 21.27 -15.11 6.32
C LEU A 185 20.89 -16.27 5.42
N THR A 186 19.65 -16.26 4.92
CA THR A 186 19.09 -17.33 4.10
C THR A 186 18.52 -16.75 2.81
N PRO A 187 18.95 -17.21 1.62
CA PRO A 187 18.36 -16.77 0.38
C PRO A 187 16.94 -17.33 0.21
N GLU A 188 16.07 -16.60 -0.46
CA GLU A 188 14.68 -17.01 -0.73
C GLU A 188 14.62 -18.34 -1.53
N GLN A 189 15.49 -18.48 -2.51
CA GLN A 189 15.63 -19.71 -3.28
C GLN A 189 16.83 -20.51 -2.76
N PRO A 190 16.68 -21.80 -2.43
CA PRO A 190 17.80 -22.64 -2.05
C PRO A 190 18.93 -22.64 -3.08
N GLY A 191 20.13 -22.25 -2.66
CA GLY A 191 21.30 -22.10 -3.55
C GLY A 191 21.30 -20.83 -4.42
N GLY A 192 20.31 -19.97 -4.30
CA GLY A 192 20.26 -18.65 -4.92
C GLY A 192 21.17 -17.63 -4.21
N PRO A 193 21.23 -16.40 -4.75
CA PRO A 193 22.02 -15.34 -4.14
C PRO A 193 21.35 -14.79 -2.88
N GLN A 194 22.16 -14.52 -1.86
CA GLN A 194 21.76 -13.70 -0.71
C GLN A 194 21.66 -12.24 -1.16
N LYS A 195 20.71 -11.50 -0.60
CA LYS A 195 20.54 -10.08 -0.89
C LYS A 195 21.56 -9.26 -0.07
N GLU A 196 22.30 -8.40 -0.75
CA GLU A 196 23.26 -7.50 -0.12
C GLU A 196 22.58 -6.20 0.30
N VAL A 197 23.05 -5.62 1.41
CA VAL A 197 22.58 -4.35 1.96
C VAL A 197 23.77 -3.54 2.42
N HIS A 198 23.79 -2.25 2.05
CA HIS A 198 24.81 -1.28 2.41
C HIS A 198 24.15 -0.02 2.95
N MET A 199 24.42 0.32 4.22
CA MET A 199 23.80 1.45 4.89
C MET A 199 24.85 2.46 5.37
N LEU A 200 24.61 3.74 5.07
CA LEU A 200 25.39 4.88 5.53
C LEU A 200 24.50 5.80 6.35
N TRP A 201 24.94 6.25 7.53
CA TRP A 201 24.13 7.16 8.34
C TRP A 201 24.95 8.19 9.09
N THR A 202 24.33 9.35 9.36
CA THR A 202 24.91 10.41 10.19
C THR A 202 24.98 9.95 11.64
N PRO A 203 26.15 10.01 12.31
CA PRO A 203 26.24 9.75 13.75
C PRO A 203 25.33 10.70 14.55
N VAL A 204 24.56 10.14 15.47
CA VAL A 204 23.61 10.91 16.28
C VAL A 204 24.25 11.25 17.64
N PRO A 205 24.41 12.54 18.00
CA PRO A 205 24.90 12.93 19.31
C PRO A 205 23.81 12.77 20.39
N SER A 206 24.19 12.68 21.66
CA SER A 206 23.23 12.60 22.76
C SER A 206 22.47 13.90 23.04
N ALA A 207 22.94 15.03 22.49
CA ALA A 207 22.30 16.33 22.62
C ALA A 207 22.71 17.26 21.49
N LEU A 208 21.82 18.20 21.15
CA LEU A 208 22.09 19.33 20.28
C LEU A 208 22.10 20.62 21.11
N THR A 209 23.01 21.52 20.79
CA THR A 209 23.18 22.78 21.51
C THR A 209 23.06 23.94 20.54
N LEU A 210 22.14 24.86 20.84
CA LEU A 210 22.11 26.18 20.24
C LEU A 210 22.96 27.09 21.17
N ASP A 211 24.06 27.60 20.63
CA ASP A 211 25.05 28.34 21.40
C ASP A 211 24.54 29.73 21.82
N GLU A 212 25.25 30.36 22.76
CA GLU A 212 24.95 31.71 23.19
C GLU A 212 25.04 32.68 22.01
N GLY A 213 24.03 33.54 21.86
CA GLY A 213 23.95 34.50 20.77
C GLY A 213 23.43 33.97 19.44
N GLU A 214 23.24 32.66 19.31
CA GLU A 214 22.54 32.08 18.14
C GLU A 214 21.03 32.18 18.34
N GLU A 215 20.30 32.58 17.29
CA GLU A 215 18.83 32.63 17.29
C GLU A 215 18.21 31.32 16.84
N THR A 216 18.84 30.66 15.83
CA THR A 216 18.33 29.41 15.26
C THR A 216 19.46 28.58 14.71
N ARG A 217 19.37 27.25 14.85
CA ARG A 217 20.31 26.31 14.24
C ARG A 217 19.59 25.05 13.77
N ILE A 218 20.03 24.52 12.64
CA ILE A 218 19.46 23.35 11.98
C ILE A 218 20.51 22.25 11.88
N TRP A 219 20.10 21.02 12.09
CA TRP A 219 20.89 19.80 11.89
C TRP A 219 20.11 18.82 11.04
N ASP A 220 20.73 18.28 10.01
CA ASP A 220 20.20 17.22 9.16
C ASP A 220 20.91 15.91 9.45
N PHE A 221 20.13 14.84 9.57
CA PHE A 221 20.59 13.48 9.79
C PHE A 221 20.06 12.60 8.64
N LEU A 222 20.96 11.92 7.95
CA LEU A 222 20.65 11.10 6.79
C LEU A 222 20.89 9.64 7.10
N THR A 223 20.04 8.78 6.57
CA THR A 223 20.24 7.34 6.46
C THR A 223 20.06 6.98 4.99
N VAL A 224 21.08 6.37 4.39
CA VAL A 224 21.08 5.96 2.98
C VAL A 224 21.29 4.46 2.92
N VAL A 225 20.43 3.76 2.18
CA VAL A 225 20.51 2.31 2.00
C VAL A 225 20.55 1.97 0.52
N GLY A 226 21.47 1.11 0.12
CA GLY A 226 21.59 0.61 -1.25
C GLY A 226 21.89 -0.89 -1.29
N GLY A 227 21.73 -1.50 -2.45
CA GLY A 227 22.06 -2.90 -2.72
C GLY A 227 23.55 -3.15 -2.98
N SER A 228 24.36 -2.08 -3.07
CA SER A 228 25.81 -2.13 -3.19
C SER A 228 26.46 -0.93 -2.51
N GLN A 229 27.74 -1.06 -2.16
CA GLN A 229 28.52 0.05 -1.59
C GLN A 229 28.55 1.27 -2.54
N MET A 230 28.76 1.03 -3.82
CA MET A 230 28.83 2.08 -4.84
C MET A 230 27.51 2.83 -4.95
N GLU A 231 26.39 2.14 -4.94
CA GLU A 231 25.05 2.72 -4.98
C GLU A 231 24.78 3.58 -3.74
N ALA A 232 25.02 3.03 -2.54
CA ALA A 232 24.83 3.77 -1.29
C ALA A 232 25.67 5.04 -1.23
N GLN A 233 26.95 4.98 -1.67
CA GLN A 233 27.84 6.13 -1.71
C GLN A 233 27.43 7.17 -2.76
N ALA A 234 26.94 6.74 -3.93
CA ALA A 234 26.44 7.65 -4.96
C ALA A 234 25.18 8.40 -4.48
N CYS A 235 24.23 7.67 -3.91
CA CYS A 235 23.00 8.26 -3.34
C CYS A 235 23.29 9.22 -2.17
N LEU A 236 24.28 8.88 -1.32
CA LEU A 236 24.72 9.79 -0.26
C LEU A 236 25.30 11.08 -0.84
N THR A 237 26.15 10.97 -1.87
CA THR A 237 26.78 12.14 -2.50
C THR A 237 25.71 13.09 -3.06
N GLU A 238 24.70 12.56 -3.75
CA GLU A 238 23.59 13.35 -4.26
C GLU A 238 22.79 14.03 -3.13
N ALA A 239 22.50 13.29 -2.05
CA ALA A 239 21.81 13.85 -0.89
C ALA A 239 22.60 14.98 -0.24
N LEU A 240 23.93 14.83 -0.11
CA LEU A 240 24.82 15.86 0.44
C LEU A 240 24.90 17.10 -0.44
N GLU A 241 24.85 16.96 -1.76
CA GLU A 241 24.80 18.11 -2.69
C GLU A 241 23.49 18.92 -2.49
N LEU A 242 22.36 18.25 -2.30
CA LEU A 242 21.08 18.91 -2.00
C LEU A 242 21.11 19.55 -0.61
N GLN A 243 21.69 18.87 0.38
CA GLN A 243 21.85 19.40 1.74
C GLN A 243 22.72 20.67 1.74
N ALA A 244 23.83 20.67 1.03
CA ALA A 244 24.73 21.81 0.94
C ALA A 244 24.08 23.08 0.34
N ARG A 245 23.03 22.88 -0.47
CA ARG A 245 22.20 23.95 -1.07
C ARG A 245 20.94 24.27 -0.24
N ASP A 246 20.78 23.69 0.94
CA ASP A 246 19.56 23.71 1.76
C ASP A 246 18.30 23.34 0.97
N SER A 247 18.43 22.44 0.00
CA SER A 247 17.33 22.05 -0.90
C SER A 247 16.85 20.60 -0.69
N LEU A 248 17.47 19.82 0.19
CA LEU A 248 17.11 18.41 0.41
C LEU A 248 15.63 18.25 0.77
N TYR A 249 15.16 18.98 1.78
CA TYR A 249 13.75 18.92 2.14
C TYR A 249 12.84 19.62 1.11
N ALA A 250 13.32 20.71 0.51
CA ALA A 250 12.55 21.44 -0.49
C ALA A 250 12.21 20.58 -1.73
N THR A 251 13.17 19.76 -2.20
CA THR A 251 12.92 18.82 -3.31
C THR A 251 11.92 17.73 -2.96
N HIS A 252 11.99 17.17 -1.75
CA HIS A 252 10.98 16.24 -1.23
C HIS A 252 9.58 16.88 -1.22
N ALA A 253 9.47 18.08 -0.66
CA ALA A 253 8.22 18.82 -0.55
C ALA A 253 7.64 19.18 -1.93
N GLN A 254 8.50 19.61 -2.86
CA GLN A 254 8.09 19.93 -4.23
C GLN A 254 7.57 18.70 -4.98
N ALA A 255 8.21 17.54 -4.83
CA ALA A 255 7.77 16.30 -5.44
C ALA A 255 6.37 15.89 -4.94
N TRP A 256 6.09 16.02 -3.65
CA TRP A 256 4.76 15.77 -3.12
C TRP A 256 3.73 16.82 -3.59
N ALA A 257 4.10 18.09 -3.65
CA ALA A 257 3.21 19.12 -4.17
C ALA A 257 2.79 18.82 -5.61
N GLN A 258 3.74 18.48 -6.49
CA GLN A 258 3.49 18.08 -7.88
C GLN A 258 2.60 16.83 -7.96
N PHE A 259 2.85 15.85 -7.10
CA PHE A 259 1.98 14.66 -7.04
C PHE A 259 0.54 15.04 -6.68
N TRP A 260 0.35 15.86 -5.66
CA TRP A 260 -0.99 16.27 -5.23
C TRP A 260 -1.72 17.21 -6.23
N GLU A 261 -1.00 17.99 -7.02
CA GLU A 261 -1.59 18.74 -8.14
C GLU A 261 -2.22 17.81 -9.18
N GLY A 262 -1.61 16.65 -9.40
CA GLY A 262 -2.12 15.62 -10.30
C GLY A 262 -3.10 14.62 -9.68
N CYS A 263 -3.21 14.57 -8.35
CA CYS A 263 -3.99 13.59 -7.60
C CYS A 263 -4.81 14.29 -6.51
N SER A 264 -5.84 15.02 -6.90
CA SER A 264 -6.73 15.73 -5.97
C SER A 264 -8.08 15.02 -5.90
N LEU A 265 -8.41 14.50 -4.70
CA LEU A 265 -9.73 13.97 -4.39
C LEU A 265 -10.22 14.66 -3.14
N ASP A 266 -11.29 15.44 -3.25
CA ASP A 266 -11.94 16.09 -2.13
C ASP A 266 -13.41 15.68 -2.06
N VAL A 267 -13.88 15.42 -0.85
CA VAL A 267 -15.27 15.06 -0.57
C VAL A 267 -15.85 16.04 0.44
N THR A 268 -17.12 16.37 0.26
CA THR A 268 -17.85 17.11 1.30
C THR A 268 -18.44 16.12 2.29
N GLY A 269 -18.28 16.40 3.59
CA GLY A 269 -18.80 15.48 4.62
C GLY A 269 -18.13 15.68 5.98
N PRO A 270 -18.38 14.77 6.92
CA PRO A 270 -17.75 14.80 8.24
C PRO A 270 -16.23 14.81 8.16
N LEU A 271 -15.58 15.49 9.14
CA LEU A 271 -14.12 15.55 9.20
C LEU A 271 -13.47 14.16 9.18
N ALA A 272 -14.05 13.20 9.90
CA ALA A 272 -13.53 11.82 9.94
C ALA A 272 -13.45 11.17 8.55
N LEU A 273 -14.47 11.35 7.70
CA LEU A 273 -14.46 10.86 6.33
C LEU A 273 -13.36 11.51 5.49
N ARG A 274 -13.23 12.84 5.58
CA ARG A 274 -12.21 13.61 4.86
C ARG A 274 -10.79 13.25 5.29
N GLN A 275 -10.60 13.02 6.59
CA GLN A 275 -9.33 12.54 7.16
C GLN A 275 -9.00 11.11 6.74
N ALA A 276 -9.98 10.19 6.78
CA ALA A 276 -9.79 8.82 6.32
C ALA A 276 -9.43 8.77 4.83
N LEU A 277 -10.08 9.59 4.01
CA LEU A 277 -9.76 9.72 2.60
C LEU A 277 -8.31 10.21 2.40
N ARG A 278 -7.95 11.27 3.10
CA ARG A 278 -6.62 11.88 2.95
C ARG A 278 -5.49 10.97 3.41
N SER A 279 -5.67 10.32 4.57
CA SER A 279 -4.68 9.36 5.08
C SER A 279 -4.53 8.14 4.17
N SER A 280 -5.64 7.61 3.66
CA SER A 280 -5.61 6.46 2.75
C SER A 280 -4.85 6.77 1.45
N LEU A 281 -5.09 7.95 0.85
CA LEU A 281 -4.30 8.41 -0.29
C LEU A 281 -2.83 8.57 0.07
N TYR A 282 -2.51 9.22 1.20
CA TYR A 282 -1.12 9.44 1.61
C TYR A 282 -0.38 8.12 1.82
N TYR A 283 -0.92 7.21 2.65
CA TYR A 283 -0.25 5.95 2.96
C TYR A 283 -0.09 5.05 1.74
N LEU A 284 -1.12 4.93 0.91
CA LEU A 284 -1.05 4.13 -0.32
C LEU A 284 -0.01 4.70 -1.29
N PHE A 285 -0.08 5.99 -1.59
CA PHE A 285 0.81 6.60 -2.58
C PHE A 285 2.23 6.85 -2.07
N SER A 286 2.44 6.93 -0.75
CA SER A 286 3.79 6.98 -0.19
C SER A 286 4.59 5.70 -0.45
N ALA A 287 3.91 4.55 -0.55
CA ALA A 287 4.54 3.25 -0.81
C ALA A 287 4.88 3.00 -2.30
N LEU A 288 4.59 3.94 -3.20
CA LEU A 288 4.76 3.80 -4.64
C LEU A 288 5.91 4.66 -5.17
N PRO A 289 6.54 4.30 -6.31
CA PRO A 289 7.56 5.13 -6.94
C PRO A 289 7.00 6.50 -7.33
N HIS A 290 7.88 7.52 -7.33
CA HIS A 290 7.51 8.84 -7.82
C HIS A 290 7.51 8.84 -9.36
N PRO A 291 6.51 9.49 -10.01
CA PRO A 291 6.49 9.63 -11.47
C PRO A 291 7.76 10.28 -12.01
N GLY A 292 8.31 9.74 -13.10
CA GLY A 292 9.45 10.33 -13.79
C GLY A 292 10.80 10.21 -13.07
N THR A 293 10.90 9.44 -12.00
CA THR A 293 12.19 9.12 -11.38
C THR A 293 12.69 7.75 -11.81
N SER A 294 13.97 7.68 -12.19
CA SER A 294 14.69 6.42 -12.35
C SER A 294 14.97 5.86 -10.94
N GLY A 295 13.95 5.30 -10.32
CA GLY A 295 14.06 4.69 -9.00
C GLY A 295 14.45 3.21 -9.06
N PRO A 296 14.66 2.58 -7.89
CA PRO A 296 14.84 1.13 -7.80
C PRO A 296 13.61 0.41 -8.34
N ILE A 297 13.83 -0.84 -8.75
CA ILE A 297 12.78 -1.73 -9.26
C ILE A 297 11.69 -1.89 -8.18
N CYS A 298 10.43 -1.80 -8.58
CA CYS A 298 9.28 -2.08 -7.71
C CYS A 298 9.16 -3.58 -7.47
N HIS A 299 9.21 -4.02 -6.23
CA HIS A 299 9.06 -5.44 -5.83
C HIS A 299 7.65 -5.77 -5.35
N GLY A 300 6.63 -5.11 -5.90
CA GLY A 300 5.24 -5.30 -5.52
C GLY A 300 4.85 -4.52 -4.26
N LEU A 301 3.59 -4.67 -3.87
CA LEU A 301 2.99 -3.94 -2.76
C LEU A 301 2.28 -4.90 -1.82
N SER A 302 2.83 -5.07 -0.62
CA SER A 302 2.24 -5.93 0.42
C SER A 302 1.07 -5.24 1.13
N PRO A 303 0.18 -6.00 1.82
CA PRO A 303 -0.96 -5.44 2.55
C PRO A 303 -0.59 -4.36 3.57
N GLY A 304 0.56 -4.50 4.24
CA GLY A 304 1.07 -3.54 5.23
C GLY A 304 2.07 -2.51 4.70
N GLY A 305 2.43 -2.56 3.42
CA GLY A 305 3.46 -1.70 2.81
C GLY A 305 4.87 -2.00 3.34
N LEU A 306 5.77 -1.00 3.27
CA LEU A 306 7.18 -1.14 3.67
C LEU A 306 7.47 -0.78 5.14
N SER A 307 6.47 -0.40 5.91
CA SER A 307 6.65 -0.06 7.33
C SER A 307 6.62 -1.27 8.27
N ASN A 308 6.31 -2.45 7.75
CA ASN A 308 6.29 -3.73 8.45
C ASN A 308 6.70 -4.87 7.51
N GLY A 309 6.65 -6.11 8.01
CA GLY A 309 6.94 -7.31 7.21
C GLY A 309 7.94 -8.26 7.86
N SER A 310 8.36 -7.99 9.10
CA SER A 310 9.16 -8.95 9.88
C SER A 310 8.35 -10.21 10.21
N GLN A 311 9.04 -11.29 10.58
CA GLN A 311 8.41 -12.57 10.93
C GLN A 311 7.44 -12.47 12.12
N GLY A 312 7.53 -11.43 12.95
CA GLY A 312 6.61 -11.19 14.07
C GLY A 312 5.36 -10.37 13.70
N GLU A 313 5.20 -9.97 12.44
CA GLU A 313 4.12 -9.12 11.95
C GLU A 313 3.23 -9.86 10.96
N CYS A 314 1.98 -9.39 10.76
CA CYS A 314 1.08 -10.02 9.81
C CYS A 314 1.62 -9.97 8.38
N TYR A 315 1.42 -11.05 7.64
CA TYR A 315 1.73 -11.18 6.21
C TYR A 315 3.21 -11.06 5.81
N TRP A 316 4.13 -10.91 6.74
CA TRP A 316 5.59 -10.97 6.56
C TRP A 316 6.17 -10.16 5.40
N GLY A 317 5.42 -9.15 4.96
CA GLY A 317 5.79 -8.30 3.83
C GLY A 317 5.58 -8.93 2.46
N HIS A 318 4.85 -10.04 2.36
CA HIS A 318 4.54 -10.71 1.11
C HIS A 318 3.53 -9.94 0.27
N VAL A 319 3.54 -10.19 -1.04
CA VAL A 319 2.59 -9.64 -2.00
C VAL A 319 1.51 -10.67 -2.29
N PHE A 320 0.25 -10.26 -2.11
CA PHE A 320 -0.96 -11.07 -2.28
C PHE A 320 -1.79 -10.55 -3.47
N TRP A 321 -3.00 -11.10 -3.63
CA TRP A 321 -4.03 -10.57 -4.54
C TRP A 321 -4.48 -9.15 -4.18
N ASP A 322 -4.16 -8.71 -2.98
CA ASP A 322 -4.43 -7.38 -2.42
C ASP A 322 -3.90 -6.26 -3.29
N GLN A 323 -2.67 -6.46 -3.80
CA GLN A 323 -2.08 -5.54 -4.77
C GLN A 323 -2.99 -5.35 -5.99
N ASP A 324 -3.46 -6.46 -6.56
CA ASP A 324 -4.07 -6.49 -7.89
C ASP A 324 -5.55 -6.11 -7.87
N LEU A 325 -6.31 -6.57 -6.84
CA LEU A 325 -7.75 -6.33 -6.74
C LEU A 325 -8.09 -5.09 -5.91
N TRP A 326 -7.40 -4.90 -4.78
CA TRP A 326 -7.81 -3.91 -3.80
C TRP A 326 -7.09 -2.56 -3.97
N MET A 327 -5.79 -2.55 -4.25
CA MET A 327 -4.98 -1.35 -4.35
C MET A 327 -4.89 -0.82 -5.79
N PHE A 328 -4.67 -1.71 -6.76
CA PHE A 328 -4.36 -1.41 -8.16
C PHE A 328 -5.37 -0.47 -8.85
N PRO A 329 -6.71 -0.64 -8.73
CA PRO A 329 -7.66 0.23 -9.42
C PRO A 329 -7.51 1.72 -9.05
N ASN A 330 -7.22 1.99 -7.76
CA ASN A 330 -7.00 3.36 -7.29
C ASN A 330 -5.68 3.95 -7.82
N ILE A 331 -4.64 3.10 -7.86
CA ILE A 331 -3.33 3.50 -8.35
C ILE A 331 -3.40 3.82 -9.84
N LEU A 332 -4.06 2.98 -10.61
CA LEU A 332 -4.26 3.19 -12.04
C LEU A 332 -4.98 4.50 -12.34
N MET A 333 -5.99 4.86 -11.53
CA MET A 333 -6.77 6.09 -11.71
C MET A 333 -5.90 7.36 -11.63
N PHE A 334 -4.97 7.41 -10.67
CA PHE A 334 -4.19 8.63 -10.41
C PHE A 334 -2.77 8.56 -10.94
N HIS A 335 -2.23 7.34 -11.11
CA HIS A 335 -0.80 7.15 -11.35
C HIS A 335 -0.55 5.90 -12.23
N PRO A 336 -0.89 5.96 -13.53
CA PRO A 336 -0.75 4.83 -14.45
C PRO A 336 0.68 4.25 -14.54
N GLU A 337 1.72 5.10 -14.36
CA GLU A 337 3.11 4.64 -14.39
C GLU A 337 3.44 3.75 -13.18
N ALA A 338 2.95 4.10 -11.98
CA ALA A 338 3.10 3.25 -10.82
C ALA A 338 2.28 1.96 -10.94
N ALA A 339 1.08 2.03 -11.52
CA ALA A 339 0.29 0.85 -11.84
C ALA A 339 1.04 -0.08 -12.79
N ARG A 340 1.68 0.46 -13.84
CA ARG A 340 2.55 -0.31 -14.73
C ARG A 340 3.68 -1.00 -13.97
N ALA A 341 4.35 -0.32 -13.05
CA ALA A 341 5.44 -0.90 -12.25
C ALA A 341 4.99 -2.11 -11.41
N LEU A 342 3.74 -2.10 -10.91
CA LEU A 342 3.14 -3.24 -10.22
C LEU A 342 2.88 -4.42 -11.17
N LEU A 343 2.44 -4.16 -12.40
CA LEU A 343 2.30 -5.21 -13.41
C LEU A 343 3.66 -5.78 -13.84
N GLU A 344 4.68 -4.95 -13.95
CA GLU A 344 6.05 -5.39 -14.24
C GLU A 344 6.62 -6.29 -13.13
N TYR A 345 6.21 -6.10 -11.86
CA TYR A 345 6.50 -7.08 -10.81
C TYR A 345 5.89 -8.45 -11.14
N ARG A 346 4.63 -8.51 -11.56
CA ARG A 346 3.98 -9.78 -11.96
C ARG A 346 4.68 -10.41 -13.17
N VAL A 347 5.15 -9.61 -14.13
CA VAL A 347 5.96 -10.11 -15.25
C VAL A 347 7.27 -10.73 -14.77
N ARG A 348 8.00 -10.05 -13.87
CA ARG A 348 9.28 -10.56 -13.34
C ARG A 348 9.11 -11.84 -12.52
N THR A 349 7.98 -11.99 -11.84
CA THR A 349 7.67 -13.16 -11.02
C THR A 349 7.00 -14.30 -11.81
N LEU A 350 6.82 -14.16 -13.11
CA LEU A 350 6.22 -15.19 -13.98
C LEU A 350 6.98 -16.53 -13.91
N GLY A 351 8.32 -16.48 -13.82
CA GLY A 351 9.13 -17.69 -13.69
C GLY A 351 8.76 -18.54 -12.46
N GLY A 352 8.57 -17.89 -11.32
CA GLY A 352 8.07 -18.53 -10.09
C GLY A 352 6.65 -19.06 -10.27
N ALA A 353 5.77 -18.30 -10.92
CA ALA A 353 4.39 -18.73 -11.17
C ALA A 353 4.31 -19.97 -12.09
N LEU A 354 5.18 -20.09 -13.10
CA LEU A 354 5.29 -21.29 -13.93
C LEU A 354 5.75 -22.49 -13.12
N GLU A 355 6.70 -22.31 -12.21
CA GLU A 355 7.18 -23.36 -11.32
C GLU A 355 6.11 -23.82 -10.33
N ASN A 356 5.35 -22.88 -9.76
CA ASN A 356 4.22 -23.18 -8.85
C ASN A 356 3.17 -24.05 -9.56
N ALA A 357 2.81 -23.72 -10.81
CA ALA A 357 1.87 -24.52 -11.59
C ALA A 357 2.43 -25.94 -11.84
N ARG A 358 3.71 -26.04 -12.22
CA ARG A 358 4.38 -27.32 -12.47
C ARG A 358 4.43 -28.20 -11.22
N ALA A 359 4.73 -27.61 -10.05
CA ALA A 359 4.76 -28.30 -8.77
C ALA A 359 3.41 -28.94 -8.42
N LEU A 360 2.32 -28.34 -8.86
CA LEU A 360 0.96 -28.82 -8.70
C LEU A 360 0.48 -29.71 -9.88
N ASN A 361 1.36 -30.04 -10.83
CA ASN A 361 1.08 -30.81 -12.06
C ASN A 361 0.09 -30.12 -13.02
N TYR A 362 0.05 -28.79 -13.04
CA TYR A 362 -0.71 -28.01 -14.03
C TYR A 362 0.20 -27.36 -15.05
N LYS A 363 -0.38 -26.94 -16.17
CA LYS A 363 0.29 -26.15 -17.22
C LYS A 363 0.12 -24.66 -16.93
N GLY A 364 0.87 -23.85 -17.65
CA GLY A 364 0.79 -22.40 -17.57
C GLY A 364 1.36 -21.84 -16.27
N ALA A 365 0.82 -20.75 -15.79
CA ALA A 365 1.30 -20.05 -14.61
C ALA A 365 0.25 -20.01 -13.48
N LYS A 366 0.65 -20.39 -12.26
CA LYS A 366 -0.10 -20.19 -11.02
C LYS A 366 0.68 -19.22 -10.15
N PHE A 367 0.23 -17.97 -10.10
CA PHE A 367 0.82 -16.98 -9.20
C PHE A 367 0.72 -17.47 -7.75
N ALA A 368 1.77 -17.20 -6.97
CA ALA A 368 1.78 -17.52 -5.56
C ALA A 368 0.65 -16.79 -4.83
N TRP A 369 0.01 -17.45 -3.88
CA TRP A 369 -0.89 -16.76 -2.95
C TRP A 369 -0.11 -15.69 -2.17
N GLU A 370 1.02 -16.07 -1.60
CA GLU A 370 1.98 -15.18 -0.99
C GLU A 370 3.29 -15.21 -1.77
N SER A 371 3.73 -14.07 -2.30
CA SER A 371 4.98 -13.98 -3.04
C SER A 371 5.96 -12.98 -2.42
N ALA A 372 7.24 -13.33 -2.52
CA ALA A 372 8.36 -12.43 -2.25
C ALA A 372 9.00 -11.98 -3.57
N ASP A 373 10.32 -12.01 -3.71
CA ASP A 373 11.02 -11.50 -4.89
C ASP A 373 11.03 -12.49 -6.06
N SER A 374 11.06 -13.79 -5.79
CA SER A 374 11.14 -14.84 -6.82
C SER A 374 9.81 -15.17 -7.50
N GLY A 375 8.69 -14.89 -6.84
CA GLY A 375 7.36 -15.32 -7.27
C GLY A 375 7.03 -16.79 -6.98
N LEU A 376 7.91 -17.52 -6.30
CA LEU A 376 7.58 -18.83 -5.74
C LEU A 376 6.57 -18.68 -4.60
N GLU A 377 5.82 -19.75 -4.35
CA GLU A 377 4.92 -19.80 -3.20
C GLU A 377 5.71 -19.77 -1.90
N VAL A 378 5.42 -18.79 -1.05
CA VAL A 378 6.07 -18.62 0.24
C VAL A 378 5.07 -18.57 1.40
N CYS A 379 3.80 -18.92 1.14
CA CYS A 379 2.79 -19.02 2.18
C CYS A 379 3.21 -20.07 3.22
N PRO A 380 3.18 -19.72 4.53
CA PRO A 380 3.51 -20.67 5.60
C PRO A 380 2.57 -21.88 5.66
N GLU A 381 1.32 -21.70 5.29
CA GLU A 381 0.30 -22.76 5.29
C GLU A 381 0.00 -23.22 3.87
N ASP A 382 0.38 -24.46 3.54
CA ASP A 382 0.25 -25.06 2.21
C ASP A 382 -1.19 -25.02 1.65
N ILE A 383 -2.19 -25.03 2.51
CA ILE A 383 -3.60 -25.05 2.08
C ILE A 383 -3.96 -23.80 1.30
N TYR A 384 -3.52 -22.61 1.75
CA TYR A 384 -3.77 -21.36 1.04
C TYR A 384 -3.00 -21.33 -0.27
N GLY A 385 -1.70 -21.62 -0.22
CA GLY A 385 -0.83 -21.66 -1.40
C GLY A 385 -1.33 -22.60 -2.50
N THR A 386 -2.05 -23.66 -2.16
CA THR A 386 -2.56 -24.65 -3.14
C THR A 386 -3.98 -24.35 -3.60
N GLN A 387 -4.84 -23.74 -2.79
CA GLN A 387 -6.28 -23.63 -3.06
C GLN A 387 -6.76 -22.20 -3.39
N GLU A 388 -6.03 -21.15 -2.97
CA GLU A 388 -6.34 -19.74 -3.26
C GLU A 388 -5.94 -19.37 -4.69
N VAL A 389 -6.49 -20.09 -5.68
CA VAL A 389 -6.11 -19.92 -7.08
C VAL A 389 -6.73 -18.68 -7.73
N HIS A 390 -7.67 -18.05 -7.07
CA HIS A 390 -8.33 -16.84 -7.59
C HIS A 390 -7.38 -15.64 -7.72
N ILE A 391 -6.20 -15.65 -7.09
CA ILE A 391 -5.14 -14.66 -7.34
C ILE A 391 -4.80 -14.56 -8.83
N ASN A 392 -4.82 -15.67 -9.58
CA ASN A 392 -4.59 -15.66 -11.01
C ASN A 392 -5.60 -14.76 -11.76
N GLY A 393 -6.86 -14.82 -11.35
CA GLY A 393 -7.89 -13.95 -11.92
C GLY A 393 -7.71 -12.50 -11.55
N ALA A 394 -7.30 -12.21 -10.29
CA ALA A 394 -7.01 -10.85 -9.85
C ALA A 394 -5.84 -10.22 -10.64
N VAL A 395 -4.77 -10.98 -10.85
CA VAL A 395 -3.63 -10.55 -11.69
C VAL A 395 -4.09 -10.21 -13.11
N VAL A 396 -4.84 -11.11 -13.78
CA VAL A 396 -5.33 -10.84 -15.13
C VAL A 396 -6.28 -9.66 -15.18
N LEU A 397 -7.13 -9.48 -14.17
CA LEU A 397 -8.02 -8.32 -14.06
C LEU A 397 -7.24 -7.01 -13.98
N ALA A 398 -6.13 -6.97 -13.24
CA ALA A 398 -5.26 -5.79 -13.19
C ALA A 398 -4.65 -5.47 -14.57
N PHE A 399 -4.15 -6.47 -15.30
CA PHE A 399 -3.68 -6.29 -16.68
C PHE A 399 -4.81 -5.82 -17.61
N GLN A 400 -6.02 -6.35 -17.47
CA GLN A 400 -7.20 -5.95 -18.24
C GLN A 400 -7.56 -4.49 -17.99
N LEU A 401 -7.66 -4.08 -16.72
CA LEU A 401 -7.95 -2.68 -16.35
C LEU A 401 -6.90 -1.73 -16.92
N TYR A 402 -5.62 -2.07 -16.79
CA TYR A 402 -4.53 -1.29 -17.34
C TYR A 402 -4.62 -1.16 -18.86
N TYR A 403 -4.83 -2.29 -19.57
CA TYR A 403 -4.97 -2.30 -21.02
C TYR A 403 -6.13 -1.45 -21.50
N HIS A 404 -7.29 -1.56 -20.85
CA HIS A 404 -8.46 -0.79 -21.23
C HIS A 404 -8.28 0.70 -20.97
N ALA A 405 -7.61 1.06 -19.89
CA ALA A 405 -7.37 2.46 -19.52
C ALA A 405 -6.29 3.13 -20.38
N THR A 406 -5.20 2.43 -20.70
CA THR A 406 -4.00 3.05 -21.31
C THR A 406 -3.83 2.73 -22.79
N LYS A 407 -4.34 1.57 -23.26
CA LYS A 407 -4.05 0.98 -24.57
C LYS A 407 -2.55 0.79 -24.84
N ASP A 408 -1.77 0.61 -23.77
CA ASP A 408 -0.32 0.41 -23.84
C ASP A 408 0.01 -0.99 -24.36
N LEU A 409 0.04 -1.14 -25.68
CA LEU A 409 0.43 -2.38 -26.33
C LEU A 409 1.90 -2.76 -26.11
N GLN A 410 2.75 -1.80 -25.73
CA GLN A 410 4.17 -2.05 -25.50
C GLN A 410 4.38 -2.98 -24.30
N LEU A 411 3.63 -2.79 -23.21
CA LEU A 411 3.67 -3.68 -22.06
C LEU A 411 3.43 -5.14 -22.47
N PHE A 412 2.47 -5.35 -23.36
CA PHE A 412 2.07 -6.70 -23.76
C PHE A 412 2.99 -7.31 -24.82
N ARG A 413 3.45 -6.55 -25.81
CA ARG A 413 4.28 -7.06 -26.91
C ARG A 413 5.75 -7.22 -26.54
N GLU A 414 6.29 -6.30 -25.73
CA GLU A 414 7.73 -6.15 -25.54
C GLU A 414 8.17 -6.41 -24.10
N ALA A 415 7.29 -6.16 -23.12
CA ALA A 415 7.64 -6.23 -21.71
C ALA A 415 7.05 -7.46 -20.97
N GLY A 416 6.55 -8.47 -21.68
CA GLY A 416 6.12 -9.77 -21.13
C GLY A 416 4.68 -9.81 -20.60
N GLY A 417 3.88 -8.76 -20.77
CA GLY A 417 2.48 -8.76 -20.33
C GLY A 417 1.63 -9.82 -21.01
N TRP A 418 1.88 -10.09 -22.32
CA TRP A 418 1.22 -11.16 -23.04
C TRP A 418 1.57 -12.55 -22.47
N ASP A 419 2.84 -12.76 -22.11
CA ASP A 419 3.28 -14.03 -21.54
C ASP A 419 2.56 -14.34 -20.23
N VAL A 420 2.31 -13.33 -19.40
CA VAL A 420 1.53 -13.47 -18.16
C VAL A 420 0.09 -13.89 -18.48
N VAL A 421 -0.61 -13.12 -19.32
CA VAL A 421 -2.04 -13.35 -19.61
C VAL A 421 -2.25 -14.71 -20.29
N SER A 422 -1.42 -15.06 -21.27
CA SER A 422 -1.51 -16.34 -21.99
C SER A 422 -1.18 -17.54 -21.10
N ALA A 423 -0.16 -17.43 -20.24
CA ALA A 423 0.20 -18.49 -19.30
C ALA A 423 -0.87 -18.74 -18.22
N VAL A 424 -1.54 -17.69 -17.74
CA VAL A 424 -2.69 -17.83 -16.83
C VAL A 424 -3.88 -18.48 -17.56
N ALA A 425 -4.15 -18.12 -18.82
CA ALA A 425 -5.19 -18.77 -19.61
C ALA A 425 -4.91 -20.28 -19.81
N GLU A 426 -3.65 -20.65 -20.05
CA GLU A 426 -3.23 -22.04 -20.12
C GLU A 426 -3.43 -22.77 -18.78
N PHE A 427 -3.09 -22.14 -17.66
CA PHE A 427 -3.33 -22.70 -16.33
C PHE A 427 -4.82 -23.01 -16.12
N TRP A 428 -5.70 -22.07 -16.38
CA TRP A 428 -7.14 -22.28 -16.21
C TRP A 428 -7.66 -23.45 -17.04
N CYS A 429 -7.25 -23.56 -18.31
CA CYS A 429 -7.62 -24.68 -19.17
C CYS A 429 -7.09 -26.02 -18.68
N SER A 430 -5.95 -26.04 -17.99
CA SER A 430 -5.39 -27.27 -17.39
C SER A 430 -5.99 -27.63 -16.04
N ARG A 431 -6.62 -26.66 -15.36
CA ARG A 431 -7.10 -26.80 -13.98
C ARG A 431 -8.56 -27.24 -13.90
N VAL A 432 -9.36 -26.94 -14.93
CA VAL A 432 -10.78 -27.30 -14.96
C VAL A 432 -11.00 -28.74 -15.43
N GLU A 433 -12.08 -29.36 -14.97
CA GLU A 433 -12.46 -30.72 -15.29
C GLU A 433 -13.79 -30.74 -16.05
N TRP A 434 -13.87 -31.54 -17.15
CA TRP A 434 -15.09 -31.68 -17.91
C TRP A 434 -16.13 -32.53 -17.17
N ASN A 435 -17.29 -31.97 -16.90
CA ASN A 435 -18.44 -32.66 -16.35
C ASN A 435 -19.46 -32.97 -17.45
N ALA A 436 -19.43 -34.21 -17.93
CA ALA A 436 -20.28 -34.63 -19.03
C ALA A 436 -21.77 -34.64 -18.67
N SER A 437 -22.13 -34.83 -17.42
CA SER A 437 -23.52 -34.85 -16.95
C SER A 437 -24.20 -33.48 -17.01
N GLU A 438 -23.44 -32.41 -16.76
CA GLU A 438 -23.95 -31.03 -16.79
C GLU A 438 -23.59 -30.30 -18.10
N ASN A 439 -22.74 -30.90 -18.95
CA ASN A 439 -22.17 -30.27 -20.15
C ASN A 439 -21.45 -28.95 -19.79
N LYS A 440 -20.72 -28.95 -18.67
CA LYS A 440 -20.00 -27.82 -18.08
C LYS A 440 -18.59 -28.24 -17.68
N PHE A 441 -17.72 -27.26 -17.46
CA PHE A 441 -16.44 -27.46 -16.75
C PHE A 441 -16.64 -27.15 -15.28
N ASP A 442 -16.11 -28.02 -14.42
CA ASP A 442 -16.03 -27.81 -12.97
C ASP A 442 -14.63 -27.36 -12.58
N LEU A 443 -14.54 -26.49 -11.59
CA LEU A 443 -13.31 -26.16 -10.87
C LEU A 443 -13.44 -26.66 -9.43
N ARG A 444 -12.62 -27.64 -9.04
CA ARG A 444 -12.76 -28.35 -7.78
C ARG A 444 -11.57 -28.14 -6.87
N GLY A 445 -11.78 -28.29 -5.55
CA GLY A 445 -10.71 -28.23 -4.56
C GLY A 445 -10.06 -26.85 -4.50
N VAL A 446 -10.85 -25.80 -4.40
CA VAL A 446 -10.40 -24.42 -4.28
C VAL A 446 -10.83 -23.85 -2.92
N MET A 447 -10.17 -22.79 -2.50
CA MET A 447 -10.58 -21.91 -1.42
C MET A 447 -10.99 -20.57 -2.05
N PRO A 448 -12.24 -20.13 -1.87
CA PRO A 448 -12.66 -18.81 -2.33
C PRO A 448 -12.09 -17.70 -1.41
N PRO A 449 -12.34 -16.40 -1.67
CA PRO A 449 -12.02 -15.33 -0.72
C PRO A 449 -12.56 -15.57 0.69
N ASP A 450 -13.67 -16.28 0.81
CA ASP A 450 -14.14 -16.82 2.08
C ASP A 450 -13.30 -18.00 2.56
N GLU A 451 -12.26 -17.74 3.30
CA GLU A 451 -11.33 -18.74 3.84
C GLU A 451 -11.95 -19.64 4.93
N TYR A 452 -13.21 -19.43 5.32
CA TYR A 452 -13.91 -20.37 6.20
C TYR A 452 -14.26 -21.68 5.48
N HIS A 453 -14.23 -21.68 4.14
CA HIS A 453 -14.60 -22.82 3.31
C HIS A 453 -13.46 -23.23 2.37
N ALA A 454 -12.74 -24.28 2.70
CA ALA A 454 -11.65 -24.85 1.90
C ALA A 454 -12.10 -26.12 1.15
N GLY A 455 -11.42 -26.41 0.03
CA GLY A 455 -11.67 -27.64 -0.76
C GLY A 455 -13.00 -27.67 -1.49
N VAL A 456 -13.65 -26.52 -1.66
CA VAL A 456 -14.96 -26.41 -2.29
C VAL A 456 -14.88 -26.61 -3.82
N SER A 457 -16.04 -26.88 -4.42
CA SER A 457 -16.17 -27.00 -5.89
C SER A 457 -17.00 -25.84 -6.44
N ASN A 458 -16.56 -25.31 -7.56
CA ASN A 458 -17.29 -24.29 -8.29
C ASN A 458 -17.57 -23.02 -7.49
N SER A 459 -16.53 -22.46 -6.79
CA SER A 459 -16.65 -21.11 -6.26
C SER A 459 -17.11 -20.17 -7.37
N VAL A 460 -18.24 -19.51 -7.15
CA VAL A 460 -18.83 -18.62 -8.17
C VAL A 460 -17.88 -17.48 -8.51
N TYR A 461 -17.24 -16.89 -7.49
CA TYR A 461 -16.25 -15.82 -7.67
C TYR A 461 -15.07 -16.29 -8.52
N THR A 462 -14.45 -17.42 -8.15
CA THR A 462 -13.30 -17.96 -8.86
C THR A 462 -13.67 -18.34 -10.30
N ASN A 463 -14.83 -18.97 -10.52
CA ASN A 463 -15.26 -19.40 -11.86
C ASN A 463 -15.58 -18.21 -12.78
N VAL A 464 -16.12 -17.11 -12.24
CA VAL A 464 -16.30 -15.87 -13.02
C VAL A 464 -14.94 -15.24 -13.39
N LEU A 465 -13.95 -15.31 -12.50
CA LEU A 465 -12.59 -14.88 -12.84
C LEU A 465 -11.96 -15.74 -13.94
N VAL A 466 -12.18 -17.07 -13.94
CA VAL A 466 -11.76 -17.95 -15.04
C VAL A 466 -12.38 -17.48 -16.36
N GLN A 467 -13.70 -17.27 -16.38
CA GLN A 467 -14.42 -16.80 -17.56
C GLN A 467 -13.87 -15.46 -18.06
N ASN A 468 -13.72 -14.47 -17.18
CA ASN A 468 -13.20 -13.14 -17.50
C ASN A 468 -11.77 -13.21 -18.04
N SER A 469 -10.90 -13.99 -17.39
CA SER A 469 -9.49 -14.15 -17.80
C SER A 469 -9.36 -14.71 -19.21
N LEU A 470 -10.13 -15.74 -19.53
CA LEU A 470 -10.08 -16.41 -20.84
C LEU A 470 -10.66 -15.54 -21.96
N HIS A 471 -11.77 -14.82 -21.69
CA HIS A 471 -12.32 -13.87 -22.65
C HIS A 471 -11.37 -12.70 -22.91
N PHE A 472 -10.75 -12.15 -21.85
CA PHE A 472 -9.75 -11.09 -22.01
C PHE A 472 -8.52 -11.58 -22.78
N ALA A 473 -7.98 -12.76 -22.45
CA ALA A 473 -6.85 -13.35 -23.16
C ALA A 473 -7.14 -13.51 -24.67
N ALA A 474 -8.34 -14.00 -25.02
CA ALA A 474 -8.75 -14.12 -26.41
C ALA A 474 -8.95 -12.76 -27.12
N ALA A 475 -9.45 -11.75 -26.41
CA ALA A 475 -9.59 -10.40 -26.96
C ALA A 475 -8.22 -9.75 -27.19
N LEU A 476 -7.34 -9.85 -26.20
CA LEU A 476 -5.97 -9.33 -26.28
C LEU A 476 -5.16 -10.02 -27.39
N ALA A 477 -5.29 -11.34 -27.55
CA ALA A 477 -4.65 -12.08 -28.63
C ALA A 477 -5.02 -11.52 -30.01
N ARG A 478 -6.31 -11.18 -30.24
CA ARG A 478 -6.75 -10.54 -31.49
C ARG A 478 -6.06 -9.21 -31.74
N ASP A 479 -5.97 -8.37 -30.68
CA ASP A 479 -5.37 -7.02 -30.78
C ASP A 479 -3.85 -7.11 -31.00
N LEU A 480 -3.21 -8.17 -30.51
CA LEU A 480 -1.78 -8.44 -30.70
C LEU A 480 -1.46 -9.17 -32.02
N GLY A 481 -2.44 -9.83 -32.62
CA GLY A 481 -2.26 -10.70 -33.78
C GLY A 481 -1.73 -12.11 -33.42
N GLU A 482 -1.93 -12.52 -32.16
CA GLU A 482 -1.52 -13.81 -31.65
C GLU A 482 -2.60 -14.90 -31.90
N PRO A 483 -2.22 -16.18 -32.00
CA PRO A 483 -3.18 -17.28 -32.17
C PRO A 483 -4.03 -17.44 -30.90
N ILE A 484 -5.33 -17.73 -31.08
CA ILE A 484 -6.27 -18.00 -30.00
C ILE A 484 -6.52 -19.52 -29.95
N PRO A 485 -6.11 -20.23 -28.89
CA PRO A 485 -6.49 -21.63 -28.71
C PRO A 485 -8.01 -21.77 -28.53
N ASP A 486 -8.64 -22.63 -29.31
CA ASP A 486 -10.11 -22.86 -29.27
C ASP A 486 -10.59 -23.20 -27.85
N GLN A 487 -9.76 -23.91 -27.08
CA GLN A 487 -10.08 -24.34 -25.73
C GLN A 487 -10.37 -23.15 -24.79
N TRP A 488 -9.74 -21.97 -24.97
CA TRP A 488 -9.97 -20.81 -24.12
C TRP A 488 -11.43 -20.37 -24.14
N LEU A 489 -12.00 -20.21 -25.33
CA LEU A 489 -13.41 -19.80 -25.44
C LEU A 489 -14.37 -20.92 -25.05
N VAL A 490 -14.03 -22.19 -25.35
CA VAL A 490 -14.84 -23.35 -24.96
C VAL A 490 -14.92 -23.45 -23.42
N VAL A 491 -13.83 -23.24 -22.70
CA VAL A 491 -13.82 -23.25 -21.24
C VAL A 491 -14.58 -22.03 -20.70
N ALA A 492 -14.30 -20.83 -21.22
CA ALA A 492 -14.95 -19.59 -20.78
C ALA A 492 -16.48 -19.66 -20.89
N ASP A 493 -17.00 -20.22 -22.00
CA ASP A 493 -18.44 -20.30 -22.25
C ASP A 493 -19.12 -21.44 -21.46
N LYS A 494 -18.34 -22.44 -21.03
CA LYS A 494 -18.89 -23.64 -20.39
C LYS A 494 -18.47 -23.83 -18.94
N ILE A 495 -17.66 -22.96 -18.35
CA ILE A 495 -17.38 -23.01 -16.91
C ILE A 495 -18.67 -22.88 -16.13
N LYS A 496 -18.83 -23.68 -15.08
CA LYS A 496 -20.04 -23.66 -14.25
C LYS A 496 -20.02 -22.41 -13.39
N VAL A 497 -21.07 -21.61 -13.49
CA VAL A 497 -21.34 -20.47 -12.60
C VAL A 497 -22.59 -20.82 -11.79
N PRO A 498 -22.46 -21.15 -10.51
CA PRO A 498 -23.59 -21.49 -9.64
C PRO A 498 -24.65 -20.38 -9.61
N PHE A 499 -25.90 -20.75 -9.79
CA PHE A 499 -27.04 -19.84 -9.68
C PHE A 499 -28.27 -20.60 -9.20
N ASP A 500 -28.95 -20.07 -8.19
CA ASP A 500 -30.22 -20.60 -7.66
C ASP A 500 -31.38 -19.76 -8.19
N PRO A 501 -32.20 -20.32 -9.11
CA PRO A 501 -33.33 -19.60 -9.68
C PRO A 501 -34.54 -19.48 -8.71
N GLU A 502 -34.63 -20.30 -7.68
CA GLU A 502 -35.71 -20.21 -6.68
C GLU A 502 -35.51 -19.02 -5.76
N TRP A 503 -34.28 -18.87 -5.28
CA TRP A 503 -33.89 -17.75 -4.40
C TRP A 503 -33.31 -16.54 -5.14
N ASN A 504 -33.13 -16.66 -6.46
CA ASN A 504 -32.62 -15.61 -7.37
C ASN A 504 -31.29 -15.00 -6.93
N PHE A 505 -30.33 -15.88 -6.58
CA PHE A 505 -29.00 -15.47 -6.12
C PHE A 505 -27.92 -16.44 -6.62
N HIS A 506 -26.67 -16.06 -6.44
CA HIS A 506 -25.51 -16.93 -6.70
C HIS A 506 -25.07 -17.58 -5.39
N PRO A 507 -25.25 -18.91 -5.20
CA PRO A 507 -24.58 -19.65 -4.14
C PRO A 507 -23.06 -19.48 -4.29
N GLU A 508 -22.37 -19.34 -3.17
CA GLU A 508 -20.93 -19.11 -3.17
C GLU A 508 -20.14 -20.24 -3.86
N PHE A 509 -20.57 -21.47 -3.62
CA PHE A 509 -20.03 -22.71 -4.24
C PHE A 509 -21.10 -23.80 -4.30
N ASP A 510 -20.76 -24.92 -4.95
CA ASP A 510 -21.66 -26.08 -4.97
C ASP A 510 -21.88 -26.64 -3.56
N GLY A 511 -23.13 -26.65 -3.11
CA GLY A 511 -23.50 -27.12 -1.79
C GLY A 511 -23.51 -26.06 -0.69
N TYR A 512 -23.34 -24.77 -1.04
CA TYR A 512 -23.54 -23.66 -0.09
C TYR A 512 -24.95 -23.67 0.48
N GLU A 513 -25.09 -23.60 1.79
CA GLU A 513 -26.36 -23.52 2.48
C GLU A 513 -26.65 -22.08 2.91
N LEU A 514 -27.93 -21.64 2.70
CA LEU A 514 -28.33 -20.29 3.12
C LEU A 514 -28.19 -20.13 4.63
N GLY A 515 -27.38 -19.16 5.03
CA GLY A 515 -27.08 -18.87 6.43
C GLY A 515 -25.65 -19.27 6.85
N ASP A 516 -24.90 -19.96 6.00
CA ASP A 516 -23.51 -20.24 6.26
C ASP A 516 -22.73 -18.92 6.39
N GLU A 517 -21.90 -18.82 7.43
CA GLU A 517 -21.09 -17.64 7.70
C GLU A 517 -19.98 -17.49 6.66
N VAL A 518 -19.76 -16.26 6.21
CA VAL A 518 -18.74 -15.89 5.22
C VAL A 518 -17.73 -14.96 5.88
N LYS A 519 -16.42 -15.20 5.68
CA LYS A 519 -15.34 -14.41 6.30
C LYS A 519 -15.34 -12.96 5.81
N GLN A 520 -15.47 -12.74 4.50
CA GLN A 520 -15.26 -11.46 3.84
C GLN A 520 -16.03 -11.35 2.52
N ALA A 521 -15.86 -10.23 1.80
CA ALA A 521 -16.44 -10.05 0.48
C ALA A 521 -15.99 -11.14 -0.48
N ASP A 522 -16.95 -11.84 -1.09
CA ASP A 522 -16.79 -12.94 -2.04
C ASP A 522 -17.77 -12.74 -3.20
N VAL A 523 -18.95 -13.36 -3.17
CA VAL A 523 -19.98 -13.22 -4.22
C VAL A 523 -20.33 -11.77 -4.52
N VAL A 524 -20.26 -10.90 -3.53
CA VAL A 524 -20.58 -9.47 -3.69
C VAL A 524 -19.53 -8.71 -4.52
N LEU A 525 -18.39 -9.33 -4.81
CA LEU A 525 -17.38 -8.80 -5.75
C LEU A 525 -17.80 -8.94 -7.23
N LEU A 526 -18.81 -9.76 -7.52
CA LEU A 526 -19.38 -9.88 -8.87
C LEU A 526 -20.14 -8.61 -9.23
N GLY A 527 -19.91 -8.11 -10.44
CA GLY A 527 -20.42 -6.83 -10.93
C GLY A 527 -19.48 -5.67 -10.64
N TYR A 528 -18.81 -5.66 -9.49
CA TYR A 528 -17.70 -4.75 -9.17
C TYR A 528 -16.87 -5.35 -8.01
N PRO A 529 -15.52 -5.38 -8.07
CA PRO A 529 -14.66 -4.96 -9.20
C PRO A 529 -14.59 -5.98 -10.35
N VAL A 530 -15.12 -7.19 -10.17
CA VAL A 530 -15.08 -8.22 -11.21
C VAL A 530 -16.21 -8.00 -12.20
N PRO A 531 -15.91 -7.80 -13.50
CA PRO A 531 -16.93 -7.61 -14.52
C PRO A 531 -17.80 -8.87 -14.66
N PHE A 532 -19.06 -8.75 -14.29
CA PHE A 532 -20.07 -9.82 -14.46
C PHE A 532 -21.46 -9.20 -14.59
N PRO A 533 -22.24 -9.56 -15.62
CA PRO A 533 -23.56 -8.98 -15.82
C PRO A 533 -24.55 -9.51 -14.79
N LEU A 534 -25.07 -8.64 -13.95
CA LEU A 534 -26.11 -8.93 -12.96
C LEU A 534 -27.34 -8.07 -13.21
N SER A 535 -28.52 -8.67 -13.13
CA SER A 535 -29.74 -7.86 -13.03
C SER A 535 -29.77 -7.13 -11.68
N PRO A 536 -30.44 -5.96 -11.58
CA PRO A 536 -30.55 -5.25 -10.30
C PRO A 536 -31.19 -6.11 -9.19
N ASP A 537 -32.10 -7.02 -9.53
CA ASP A 537 -32.77 -7.89 -8.57
C ASP A 537 -31.81 -8.96 -8.02
N VAL A 538 -31.03 -9.60 -8.89
CA VAL A 538 -29.99 -10.55 -8.49
C VAL A 538 -28.90 -9.85 -7.68
N ARG A 539 -28.43 -8.66 -8.12
CA ARG A 539 -27.46 -7.85 -7.38
C ARG A 539 -27.93 -7.56 -5.96
N ARG A 540 -29.18 -7.09 -5.82
CA ARG A 540 -29.82 -6.83 -4.52
C ARG A 540 -29.87 -8.08 -3.68
N ARG A 541 -30.29 -9.20 -4.27
CA ARG A 541 -30.46 -10.44 -3.53
C ARG A 541 -29.14 -10.99 -3.01
N ASN A 542 -28.08 -10.95 -3.84
CA ASN A 542 -26.73 -11.30 -3.40
C ASN A 542 -26.29 -10.42 -2.22
N LEU A 543 -26.46 -9.11 -2.32
CA LEU A 543 -26.10 -8.18 -1.24
C LEU A 543 -26.85 -8.48 0.06
N GLU A 544 -28.18 -8.68 0.00
CA GLU A 544 -29.01 -8.94 1.18
C GLU A 544 -28.62 -10.25 1.88
N ILE A 545 -28.39 -11.31 1.11
CA ILE A 545 -28.03 -12.62 1.66
C ILE A 545 -26.64 -12.54 2.33
N TYR A 546 -25.64 -12.07 1.60
CA TYR A 546 -24.26 -12.11 2.07
C TYR A 546 -23.94 -11.04 3.12
N GLU A 547 -24.60 -9.86 3.11
CA GLU A 547 -24.44 -8.88 4.18
C GLU A 547 -24.89 -9.42 5.54
N ALA A 548 -25.94 -10.26 5.55
CA ALA A 548 -26.49 -10.83 6.76
C ALA A 548 -25.60 -11.91 7.41
N VAL A 549 -24.76 -12.58 6.61
CA VAL A 549 -23.93 -13.71 7.06
C VAL A 549 -22.43 -13.42 7.03
N THR A 550 -22.02 -12.26 6.52
CA THR A 550 -20.60 -11.88 6.53
C THR A 550 -20.16 -11.56 7.95
N SER A 551 -19.04 -12.16 8.36
CA SER A 551 -18.48 -12.04 9.69
C SER A 551 -18.27 -10.56 10.08
N PRO A 552 -18.78 -10.12 11.23
CA PRO A 552 -18.54 -8.77 11.72
C PRO A 552 -17.06 -8.52 12.04
N GLN A 553 -16.25 -9.55 12.17
CA GLN A 553 -14.81 -9.50 12.36
C GLN A 553 -14.03 -9.58 11.04
N GLY A 554 -14.71 -9.55 9.90
CA GLY A 554 -14.07 -9.57 8.59
C GLY A 554 -13.18 -8.34 8.33
N PRO A 555 -12.21 -8.48 7.40
CA PRO A 555 -11.23 -7.43 7.11
C PRO A 555 -11.87 -6.18 6.49
N ALA A 556 -11.23 -5.03 6.72
CA ALA A 556 -11.74 -3.69 6.47
C ALA A 556 -12.32 -3.47 5.05
N MET A 557 -11.65 -3.98 3.99
CA MET A 557 -12.07 -3.76 2.61
C MET A 557 -13.45 -4.36 2.27
N THR A 558 -13.93 -5.31 3.04
CA THR A 558 -15.20 -6.01 2.84
C THR A 558 -16.37 -5.04 2.77
N TRP A 559 -16.49 -4.15 3.73
CA TRP A 559 -17.64 -3.25 3.88
C TRP A 559 -17.74 -2.21 2.78
N SER A 560 -16.58 -1.85 2.21
CA SER A 560 -16.51 -0.98 1.04
C SER A 560 -17.19 -1.60 -0.19
N MET A 561 -17.05 -2.90 -0.39
CA MET A 561 -17.65 -3.58 -1.54
C MET A 561 -19.16 -3.71 -1.42
N PHE A 562 -19.65 -3.98 -0.23
CA PHE A 562 -21.10 -3.89 0.04
C PHE A 562 -21.62 -2.47 -0.21
N ALA A 563 -20.87 -1.44 0.24
CA ALA A 563 -21.24 -0.05 0.00
C ALA A 563 -21.31 0.27 -1.51
N VAL A 564 -20.36 -0.19 -2.31
CA VAL A 564 -20.41 -0.04 -3.78
C VAL A 564 -21.67 -0.66 -4.37
N GLY A 565 -22.00 -1.88 -3.95
CA GLY A 565 -23.21 -2.57 -4.43
C GLY A 565 -24.50 -1.81 -4.10
N TRP A 566 -24.62 -1.28 -2.89
CA TRP A 566 -25.79 -0.48 -2.52
C TRP A 566 -25.84 0.89 -3.21
N MET A 567 -24.68 1.51 -3.49
CA MET A 567 -24.61 2.72 -4.31
C MET A 567 -25.10 2.47 -5.74
N GLU A 568 -24.74 1.34 -6.35
CA GLU A 568 -25.25 0.92 -7.67
C GLU A 568 -26.78 0.82 -7.67
N LEU A 569 -27.34 0.28 -6.61
CA LEU A 569 -28.79 0.13 -6.41
C LEU A 569 -29.47 1.40 -5.88
N LYS A 570 -28.70 2.49 -5.69
CA LYS A 570 -29.17 3.80 -5.20
C LYS A 570 -29.77 3.76 -3.79
N ASP A 571 -29.33 2.81 -2.95
CA ASP A 571 -29.65 2.76 -1.53
C ASP A 571 -28.55 3.49 -0.73
N SER A 572 -28.63 4.82 -0.74
CA SER A 572 -27.63 5.69 -0.10
C SER A 572 -27.55 5.47 1.43
N SER A 573 -28.65 5.12 2.07
CA SER A 573 -28.68 4.92 3.53
C SER A 573 -27.87 3.71 3.97
N ARG A 574 -28.03 2.58 3.29
CA ARG A 574 -27.22 1.38 3.56
C ARG A 574 -25.75 1.60 3.20
N ALA A 575 -25.51 2.21 2.04
CA ALA A 575 -24.14 2.53 1.61
C ALA A 575 -23.40 3.40 2.62
N GLN A 576 -24.05 4.45 3.15
CA GLN A 576 -23.46 5.32 4.17
C GLN A 576 -23.11 4.56 5.45
N GLY A 577 -24.04 3.74 5.96
CA GLY A 577 -23.80 2.94 7.17
C GLY A 577 -22.59 2.00 7.04
N LEU A 578 -22.39 1.43 5.85
CA LEU A 578 -21.26 0.55 5.55
C LEU A 578 -19.93 1.33 5.41
N LEU A 579 -19.96 2.53 4.84
CA LEU A 579 -18.78 3.42 4.81
C LEU A 579 -18.40 3.88 6.22
N ASP A 580 -19.37 4.25 7.05
CA ASP A 580 -19.12 4.66 8.43
C ASP A 580 -18.50 3.49 9.23
N ARG A 581 -18.98 2.27 9.00
CA ARG A 581 -18.39 1.06 9.58
C ARG A 581 -16.95 0.84 9.11
N ASN A 582 -16.66 1.09 7.85
CA ASN A 582 -15.33 0.90 7.28
C ASN A 582 -14.31 1.90 7.85
N ILE A 583 -14.70 3.16 8.06
CA ILE A 583 -13.82 4.22 8.58
C ILE A 583 -13.36 3.96 10.02
N ILE A 584 -14.06 3.12 10.79
CA ILE A 584 -13.66 2.74 12.16
C ILE A 584 -12.25 2.13 12.19
N ASN A 585 -11.84 1.46 11.11
CA ASN A 585 -10.50 0.88 10.96
C ASN A 585 -9.38 1.92 10.84
N ALA A 586 -9.70 3.20 10.56
CA ALA A 586 -8.73 4.30 10.52
C ALA A 586 -8.46 4.84 11.93
N THR A 587 -7.44 4.30 12.59
CA THR A 587 -7.16 4.50 14.01
C THR A 587 -6.48 5.84 14.31
N GLU A 588 -6.95 6.50 15.38
CA GLU A 588 -6.34 7.74 15.88
C GLU A 588 -4.94 7.46 16.47
N PRO A 589 -4.04 8.47 16.53
CA PRO A 589 -4.23 9.83 16.02
C PRO A 589 -3.83 10.02 14.56
N PHE A 590 -3.04 9.12 13.97
CA PHE A 590 -2.44 9.30 12.63
C PHE A 590 -3.22 8.60 11.52
N LYS A 591 -4.45 8.13 11.82
CA LYS A 591 -5.33 7.44 10.86
C LYS A 591 -4.66 6.25 10.19
N VAL A 592 -3.86 5.50 10.93
CA VAL A 592 -3.29 4.23 10.51
C VAL A 592 -4.39 3.19 10.47
N TRP A 593 -4.59 2.56 9.34
CA TRP A 593 -5.61 1.54 9.19
C TRP A 593 -5.18 0.21 9.81
N THR A 594 -6.13 -0.44 10.48
CA THR A 594 -6.01 -1.82 10.93
C THR A 594 -6.88 -2.73 10.08
N GLU A 595 -6.51 -3.99 9.97
CA GLU A 595 -7.25 -5.00 9.23
C GLU A 595 -8.64 -5.22 9.83
N ASN A 596 -8.67 -5.45 11.14
CA ASN A 596 -9.91 -5.66 11.89
C ASN A 596 -10.29 -4.42 12.70
N ALA A 597 -11.58 -4.24 12.93
CA ALA A 597 -12.13 -3.08 13.63
C ALA A 597 -11.72 -3.00 15.11
N ASP A 598 -11.31 -4.11 15.72
CA ASP A 598 -10.79 -4.18 17.09
C ASP A 598 -9.30 -3.82 17.23
N GLY A 599 -8.64 -3.48 16.12
CA GLY A 599 -7.22 -3.15 16.06
C GLY A 599 -6.29 -4.35 15.86
N SER A 600 -6.82 -5.55 15.75
CA SER A 600 -6.05 -6.76 15.45
C SER A 600 -5.75 -6.91 13.96
N GLY A 601 -4.95 -7.91 13.61
CA GLY A 601 -4.52 -8.16 12.24
C GLY A 601 -3.42 -7.21 11.77
N ALA A 602 -3.30 -7.02 10.47
CA ALA A 602 -2.30 -6.17 9.86
C ALA A 602 -2.54 -4.69 10.20
N VAL A 603 -1.45 -3.93 10.37
CA VAL A 603 -1.46 -2.49 10.57
C VAL A 603 -0.87 -1.78 9.36
N ASN A 604 -1.16 -0.50 9.21
CA ASN A 604 -0.95 0.22 7.95
C ASN A 604 -1.60 -0.53 6.78
N PHE A 605 -2.81 -1.02 7.00
CA PHE A 605 -3.49 -1.97 6.13
C PHE A 605 -3.95 -1.31 4.82
N LEU A 606 -3.02 -1.29 3.84
CA LEU A 606 -3.21 -0.65 2.53
C LEU A 606 -4.37 -1.28 1.75
N THR A 607 -4.64 -2.55 1.97
CA THR A 607 -5.77 -3.27 1.38
C THR A 607 -7.11 -2.67 1.79
N GLY A 608 -7.28 -2.41 3.09
CA GLY A 608 -8.47 -1.73 3.60
C GLY A 608 -8.62 -0.31 3.07
N MET A 609 -7.50 0.44 3.02
CA MET A 609 -7.46 1.76 2.38
C MET A 609 -7.86 1.68 0.90
N GLY A 610 -7.36 0.68 0.18
CA GLY A 610 -7.68 0.45 -1.24
C GLY A 610 -9.15 0.18 -1.47
N GLY A 611 -9.78 -0.69 -0.67
CA GLY A 611 -11.21 -0.94 -0.72
C GLY A 611 -12.05 0.31 -0.45
N PHE A 612 -11.68 1.07 0.59
CA PHE A 612 -12.34 2.34 0.91
C PHE A 612 -12.22 3.38 -0.22
N LEU A 613 -11.03 3.54 -0.78
CA LEU A 613 -10.80 4.43 -1.92
C LEU A 613 -11.62 4.01 -3.15
N GLN A 614 -11.76 2.70 -3.40
CA GLN A 614 -12.62 2.19 -4.47
C GLN A 614 -14.09 2.56 -4.25
N ALA A 615 -14.59 2.45 -3.02
CA ALA A 615 -15.96 2.87 -2.71
C ALA A 615 -16.17 4.37 -2.96
N VAL A 616 -15.22 5.21 -2.57
CA VAL A 616 -15.29 6.65 -2.82
C VAL A 616 -15.14 6.95 -4.32
N LEU A 617 -14.14 6.40 -5.00
CA LEU A 617 -13.87 6.71 -6.41
C LEU A 617 -14.90 6.11 -7.35
N PHE A 618 -15.15 4.81 -7.24
CA PHE A 618 -15.95 4.07 -8.22
C PHE A 618 -17.40 3.87 -7.77
N GLY A 619 -17.62 3.72 -6.46
CA GLY A 619 -18.96 3.60 -5.90
C GLY A 619 -19.74 4.89 -6.03
N CYS A 620 -19.20 5.96 -5.47
CA CYS A 620 -19.86 7.27 -5.45
C CYS A 620 -20.02 7.92 -6.83
N THR A 621 -19.02 7.76 -7.70
CA THR A 621 -19.06 8.37 -9.06
C THR A 621 -19.79 7.51 -10.07
N GLY A 622 -19.97 6.23 -9.79
CA GLY A 622 -20.49 5.26 -10.76
C GLY A 622 -19.52 4.94 -11.91
N PHE A 623 -18.26 5.32 -11.80
CA PHE A 623 -17.26 4.97 -12.81
C PHE A 623 -17.09 3.48 -12.94
N ARG A 624 -17.02 3.00 -14.17
CA ARG A 624 -16.77 1.61 -14.54
C ARG A 624 -15.75 1.59 -15.67
N GLU A 625 -15.20 0.44 -15.96
CA GLU A 625 -14.15 0.21 -16.93
C GLU A 625 -14.31 0.98 -18.26
N PRO A 626 -15.48 1.01 -18.95
CA PRO A 626 -15.63 1.79 -20.16
C PRO A 626 -15.49 3.30 -19.97
N SER A 627 -15.77 3.81 -18.75
CA SER A 627 -15.71 5.23 -18.40
C SER A 627 -14.30 5.69 -18.04
N LEU A 628 -13.43 4.79 -17.56
CA LEU A 628 -12.02 5.07 -17.27
C LEU A 628 -11.28 5.58 -18.52
N ILE A 629 -11.58 5.01 -19.70
CA ILE A 629 -10.98 5.40 -20.98
C ILE A 629 -11.27 6.89 -21.28
N SER A 630 -12.47 7.36 -21.01
CA SER A 630 -12.85 8.76 -21.26
C SER A 630 -12.21 9.74 -20.28
N LEU A 631 -11.90 9.30 -19.05
CA LEU A 631 -11.25 10.13 -18.02
C LEU A 631 -9.74 10.28 -18.25
N LEU A 632 -9.07 9.20 -18.65
CA LEU A 632 -7.63 9.22 -18.92
C LEU A 632 -7.29 9.96 -20.22
N SER A 633 -8.27 10.14 -21.11
CA SER A 633 -8.15 10.95 -22.34
C SER A 633 -8.38 12.45 -22.13
N TRP A 634 -8.65 12.92 -20.90
CA TRP A 634 -8.78 14.34 -20.61
C TRP A 634 -7.41 15.00 -20.45
N PRO A 635 -7.05 15.93 -21.35
CA PRO A 635 -5.65 16.40 -21.42
C PRO A 635 -5.21 17.30 -20.27
N ASP A 636 -6.10 17.90 -19.46
CA ASP A 636 -5.71 19.02 -18.59
C ASP A 636 -6.30 19.09 -17.17
N THR A 637 -7.08 18.12 -16.70
CA THR A 637 -7.61 18.19 -15.32
C THR A 637 -7.73 16.80 -14.68
N LYS A 638 -6.70 16.40 -13.94
CA LYS A 638 -6.76 15.25 -13.03
C LYS A 638 -7.48 15.58 -11.70
N VAL A 639 -8.29 16.60 -11.69
CA VAL A 639 -9.15 16.95 -10.56
C VAL A 639 -10.52 16.35 -10.86
N ILE A 640 -10.89 15.32 -10.13
CA ILE A 640 -12.27 14.82 -10.09
C ILE A 640 -12.96 15.61 -8.96
N PRO A 641 -13.67 16.70 -9.28
CA PRO A 641 -14.51 17.33 -8.29
C PRO A 641 -15.70 16.39 -8.05
N ILE A 642 -15.61 15.56 -7.04
CA ILE A 642 -16.79 14.88 -6.50
C ILE A 642 -17.57 15.97 -5.75
N ALA A 643 -18.23 16.84 -6.53
CA ALA A 643 -19.07 17.88 -6.00
C ALA A 643 -20.23 17.21 -5.27
N ALA A 644 -20.22 17.37 -3.94
CA ALA A 644 -21.36 17.16 -3.06
C ALA A 644 -22.07 15.83 -3.29
N LEU A 645 -21.45 14.72 -2.87
CA LEU A 645 -22.26 13.61 -2.41
C LEU A 645 -22.99 14.07 -1.14
N LYS A 646 -24.22 14.49 -1.30
CA LYS A 646 -25.22 14.34 -0.25
C LYS A 646 -25.56 12.85 -0.26
N LEU A 647 -24.77 12.06 0.45
CA LEU A 647 -25.16 10.74 0.91
C LEU A 647 -26.37 10.88 1.83
#